data_9f8b7a9ef4c1b3263cbd94b639646a9a
#
_entry.id   9f8b7a9ef4c1b3263cbd94b639646a9a
#
_cell.length_a   1.000
_cell.length_b   1.000
_cell.length_c   1.000
_cell.angle_alpha   90.00
_cell.angle_beta   90.00
_cell.angle_gamma   90.00
#
_symmetry.space_group_name_H-M   'P 1'
#
loop_
_entity.id
_entity.type
_entity.pdbx_description
1 polymer ?
#
loop_
_entity_poly.entity_id
_entity_poly.type
_entity_poly.pdbx_seq_one_letter_code
_entity_poly.pdbx_strand_id
1 'polypeptide(L)'
;MMIMRKTIFLIFAVLFLAIPASAVLNEKNLGQTLAVLREELEMYQRDSRRSIVMGQAIRERIHKHLMEIMNESNQIALMLYSQKIDYIFDLTYACNKATDLYDDFNNVKLPFDKVLTKMDVEQARYEGLIDNLKHMPKEILNKQEQMDRDVCLTLCVAMKRTLENQGGELREYQDIYGKVEKRLKSLNDYAIKRYNNIRQSIFVNGDETYFDILSNLRSSVTRAHYSLHEKYSSAHARTTSQWRGPVVAGWFIFMLFYAVVATVLNLLFIRLVLPGRFKTPQFREKKPCIIMASTTVTFAIVIMILWLFVLKHNFFLMACKLLVQYAWLLAVILISLLVRLDGSQIRDGFRIYSPLILVGFIVITCRIIFIPNEMVNLCFPPLMFIATLWQLSVIVRRHKSLPRSDMFYSGISFVVMVASVVTSWMGYTLLSVQLLIWWIMQFTCIQTITCIYDILEQYRNTHIKKGKSDIRQTWVYDFVRRVFVPVIMASSFFFSFYMATEVFSLSEICKFLFFTNFIDITGVARINLFKILIVFSFFHVVKYLVYVFHSFFILYYGGKKKTVIGEKALVMKLCTFTMWFLYVVISMLCLNISTSGILVAMGGLSTGIGFAMKDTLENLFYGVSLMTGRLHIGDIIECDGVRGQVVDISYQSTMIEALDGSIIAFLNNQLFSKNFKNLTRNHRYEVAQIPVDVAYGTDIENARSIMTDAISKLENYDKTRGFRIVLKELGESGVQLRVVIWLPVATKLYAMGDIYEAVYNAFNANGISMPFPQRDIHIIEDMGEEEKSRLERITSGSSQPGQV
;
A
#
# COMPACT_ATOMS: atom_id res chain seq x y z
N MET A 1 26.04 4.84 -17.12
CA MET A 1 24.92 5.72 -16.77
C MET A 1 24.98 6.29 -15.35
N MET A 2 25.09 5.46 -14.31
CA MET A 2 25.13 5.94 -12.90
C MET A 2 26.38 6.78 -12.54
N ILE A 3 27.54 6.47 -13.14
CA ILE A 3 28.81 7.21 -12.94
C ILE A 3 28.78 8.56 -13.64
N MET A 4 28.17 8.65 -14.83
CA MET A 4 27.99 9.90 -15.58
C MET A 4 27.06 10.88 -14.88
N ARG A 5 25.97 10.41 -14.24
CA ARG A 5 25.11 11.22 -13.38
C ARG A 5 25.87 11.79 -12.18
N LYS A 6 26.73 11.00 -11.53
CA LYS A 6 27.54 11.46 -10.39
C LYS A 6 28.59 12.50 -10.79
N THR A 7 29.23 12.35 -11.95
CA THR A 7 30.25 13.31 -12.43
C THR A 7 29.61 14.63 -12.88
N ILE A 8 28.46 14.59 -13.54
CA ILE A 8 27.70 15.79 -13.90
C ILE A 8 27.17 16.50 -12.63
N PHE A 9 26.75 15.73 -11.61
CA PHE A 9 26.31 16.28 -10.33
C PHE A 9 27.46 16.93 -9.56
N LEU A 10 28.70 16.43 -9.68
CA LEU A 10 29.87 17.02 -9.02
C LEU A 10 30.28 18.36 -9.67
N ILE A 11 30.16 18.48 -11.01
CA ILE A 11 30.33 19.75 -11.74
C ILE A 11 29.23 20.75 -11.34
N PHE A 12 28.01 20.24 -11.13
CA PHE A 12 26.90 21.04 -10.63
C PHE A 12 27.14 21.55 -9.20
N ALA A 13 27.77 20.75 -8.33
CA ALA A 13 28.02 21.14 -6.95
C ALA A 13 29.09 22.24 -6.84
N VAL A 14 30.11 22.23 -7.70
CA VAL A 14 31.16 23.26 -7.74
C VAL A 14 30.67 24.60 -8.30
N LEU A 15 29.67 24.57 -9.21
CA LEU A 15 29.03 25.78 -9.76
C LEU A 15 27.90 26.33 -8.84
N PHE A 16 27.47 25.57 -7.80
CA PHE A 16 26.33 25.96 -6.96
C PHE A 16 26.69 26.88 -5.78
N LEU A 17 27.96 27.17 -5.51
CA LEU A 17 28.39 28.01 -4.37
C LEU A 17 28.51 29.51 -4.65
N ALA A 18 27.97 29.98 -5.79
CA ALA A 18 27.98 31.40 -6.12
C ALA A 18 26.83 32.15 -5.46
N ILE A 19 27.08 32.79 -4.33
CA ILE A 19 26.19 33.80 -3.72
C ILE A 19 26.20 35.07 -4.60
N PRO A 20 25.07 35.74 -4.82
CA PRO A 20 25.02 36.90 -5.74
C PRO A 20 25.81 38.09 -5.18
N ALA A 21 27.01 38.33 -5.73
CA ALA A 21 27.85 39.49 -5.36
C ALA A 21 27.36 40.84 -5.94
N SER A 22 26.22 40.85 -6.67
CA SER A 22 25.68 42.07 -7.29
C SER A 22 25.08 43.10 -6.31
N ALA A 23 24.86 42.70 -5.03
CA ALA A 23 24.32 43.61 -4.01
C ALA A 23 25.40 44.42 -3.29
N VAL A 24 26.66 44.11 -3.51
CA VAL A 24 27.78 44.57 -2.64
C VAL A 24 28.34 45.93 -3.03
N LEU A 25 28.12 46.42 -4.26
CA LEU A 25 28.74 47.68 -4.73
C LEU A 25 28.04 48.99 -4.32
N ASN A 26 26.98 48.92 -3.54
CA ASN A 26 26.19 50.08 -3.10
C ASN A 26 26.35 50.44 -1.62
N GLU A 27 27.29 49.87 -0.88
CA GLU A 27 27.50 50.11 0.54
C GLU A 27 28.47 51.24 0.85
N LYS A 28 28.28 51.86 2.06
CA LYS A 28 29.05 53.01 2.53
C LYS A 28 30.57 52.76 2.80
N ASN A 29 31.04 51.50 2.72
CA ASN A 29 32.44 51.07 2.96
C ASN A 29 33.07 50.43 1.73
N LEU A 30 33.30 51.22 0.69
CA LEU A 30 33.75 50.77 -0.64
C LEU A 30 35.06 50.01 -0.59
N GLY A 31 36.00 50.37 0.31
CA GLY A 31 37.30 49.73 0.44
C GLY A 31 37.23 48.29 0.96
N GLN A 32 36.42 48.07 2.00
CA GLN A 32 36.22 46.68 2.51
C GLN A 32 35.51 45.79 1.49
N THR A 33 34.55 46.37 0.73
CA THR A 33 33.81 45.64 -0.29
C THR A 33 34.71 45.20 -1.45
N LEU A 34 35.66 46.07 -1.88
CA LEU A 34 36.63 45.72 -2.91
C LEU A 34 37.61 44.63 -2.46
N ALA A 35 38.05 44.65 -1.20
CA ALA A 35 38.93 43.63 -0.64
C ALA A 35 38.22 42.26 -0.58
N VAL A 36 36.98 42.19 -0.12
CA VAL A 36 36.16 40.95 -0.12
C VAL A 36 35.94 40.44 -1.51
N LEU A 37 35.54 41.33 -2.44
CA LEU A 37 35.33 40.96 -3.86
C LEU A 37 36.59 40.39 -4.51
N ARG A 38 37.77 40.97 -4.17
CA ARG A 38 39.05 40.46 -4.62
C ARG A 38 39.30 39.03 -4.13
N GLU A 39 39.12 38.78 -2.84
CA GLU A 39 39.31 37.45 -2.26
C GLU A 39 38.39 36.42 -2.88
N GLU A 40 37.09 36.76 -3.05
CA GLU A 40 36.12 35.92 -3.79
C GLU A 40 36.56 35.64 -5.21
N LEU A 41 36.96 36.66 -5.99
CA LEU A 41 37.36 36.48 -7.38
C LEU A 41 38.64 35.64 -7.52
N GLU A 42 39.62 35.80 -6.61
CA GLU A 42 40.80 34.96 -6.53
C GLU A 42 40.46 33.49 -6.23
N MET A 43 39.54 33.26 -5.30
CA MET A 43 39.05 31.91 -5.00
C MET A 43 38.36 31.28 -6.22
N TYR A 44 37.45 32.00 -6.88
CA TYR A 44 36.79 31.55 -8.11
C TYR A 44 37.77 31.31 -9.27
N GLN A 45 38.80 32.09 -9.39
CA GLN A 45 39.83 31.85 -10.41
C GLN A 45 40.60 30.54 -10.17
N ARG A 46 40.93 30.24 -8.91
CA ARG A 46 41.57 28.94 -8.54
C ARG A 46 40.66 27.75 -8.83
N ASP A 47 39.38 27.85 -8.49
CA ASP A 47 38.40 26.81 -8.75
C ASP A 47 38.09 26.65 -10.25
N SER A 48 38.04 27.76 -10.99
CA SER A 48 37.91 27.75 -12.45
C SER A 48 39.06 27.03 -13.14
N ARG A 49 40.31 27.20 -12.70
CA ARG A 49 41.45 26.44 -13.25
C ARG A 49 41.32 24.94 -13.03
N ARG A 50 40.81 24.48 -11.89
CA ARG A 50 40.52 23.07 -11.61
C ARG A 50 39.39 22.55 -12.52
N SER A 51 38.36 23.38 -12.72
CA SER A 51 37.23 23.05 -13.60
C SER A 51 37.65 22.92 -15.09
N ILE A 52 38.65 23.65 -15.57
CA ILE A 52 39.15 23.54 -16.94
C ILE A 52 39.74 22.15 -17.19
N VAL A 53 40.59 21.64 -16.28
CA VAL A 53 41.20 20.31 -16.41
C VAL A 53 40.14 19.20 -16.39
N MET A 54 39.11 19.32 -15.49
CA MET A 54 37.97 18.42 -15.49
C MET A 54 37.13 18.53 -16.78
N GLY A 55 36.96 19.71 -17.32
CA GLY A 55 36.20 19.96 -18.55
C GLY A 55 36.82 19.28 -19.79
N GLN A 56 38.16 19.17 -19.88
CA GLN A 56 38.82 18.45 -20.98
C GLN A 56 38.51 16.94 -20.94
N ALA A 57 38.62 16.31 -19.78
CA ALA A 57 38.29 14.88 -19.61
C ALA A 57 36.81 14.57 -19.91
N ILE A 58 35.93 15.53 -19.63
CA ILE A 58 34.49 15.43 -19.92
C ILE A 58 34.26 15.57 -21.43
N ARG A 59 34.89 16.49 -22.10
CA ARG A 59 34.82 16.66 -23.55
C ARG A 59 35.21 15.40 -24.32
N GLU A 60 36.35 14.80 -23.97
CA GLU A 60 36.76 13.54 -24.60
C GLU A 60 35.72 12.43 -24.41
N ARG A 61 35.13 12.35 -23.23
CA ARG A 61 34.09 11.37 -22.93
C ARG A 61 32.81 11.64 -23.71
N ILE A 62 32.38 12.91 -23.82
CA ILE A 62 31.23 13.34 -24.62
C ILE A 62 31.47 13.03 -26.09
N HIS A 63 32.60 13.38 -26.61
CA HIS A 63 32.97 13.12 -28.01
C HIS A 63 32.96 11.63 -28.34
N LYS A 64 33.55 10.80 -27.47
CA LYS A 64 33.53 9.34 -27.59
C LYS A 64 32.10 8.79 -27.59
N HIS A 65 31.27 9.28 -26.69
CA HIS A 65 29.89 8.85 -26.61
C HIS A 65 29.05 9.27 -27.82
N LEU A 66 29.25 10.48 -28.34
CA LEU A 66 28.61 10.92 -29.60
C LEU A 66 29.02 10.05 -30.78
N MET A 67 30.30 9.70 -30.89
CA MET A 67 30.78 8.80 -31.94
C MET A 67 30.18 7.40 -31.81
N GLU A 68 30.02 6.88 -30.58
CA GLU A 68 29.35 5.60 -30.32
C GLU A 68 27.88 5.68 -30.78
N ILE A 69 27.15 6.72 -30.41
CA ILE A 69 25.74 6.95 -30.82
C ILE A 69 25.64 7.08 -32.34
N MET A 70 26.54 7.81 -32.98
CA MET A 70 26.53 7.95 -34.45
C MET A 70 26.79 6.63 -35.16
N ASN A 71 27.72 5.82 -34.67
CA ASN A 71 28.02 4.51 -35.24
C ASN A 71 26.84 3.56 -35.08
N GLU A 72 26.20 3.52 -33.88
CA GLU A 72 24.97 2.76 -33.65
C GLU A 72 23.83 3.26 -34.56
N SER A 73 23.65 4.58 -34.66
CA SER A 73 22.66 5.17 -35.58
C SER A 73 22.84 4.76 -37.03
N ASN A 74 24.10 4.71 -37.50
CA ASN A 74 24.40 4.25 -38.88
C ASN A 74 24.04 2.78 -39.07
N GLN A 75 24.34 1.91 -38.11
CA GLN A 75 23.99 0.49 -38.16
C GLN A 75 22.47 0.29 -38.16
N ILE A 76 21.76 1.01 -37.30
CA ILE A 76 20.31 0.96 -37.22
C ILE A 76 19.67 1.50 -38.50
N ALA A 77 20.16 2.59 -39.03
CA ALA A 77 19.70 3.14 -40.32
C ALA A 77 19.84 2.14 -41.45
N LEU A 78 20.99 1.47 -41.54
CA LEU A 78 21.21 0.39 -42.52
C LEU A 78 20.17 -0.72 -42.36
N MET A 79 19.92 -1.17 -41.14
CA MET A 79 18.89 -2.17 -40.84
C MET A 79 17.49 -1.69 -41.25
N LEU A 80 17.09 -0.48 -40.87
CA LEU A 80 15.77 0.06 -41.17
C LEU A 80 15.49 0.28 -42.66
N TYR A 81 16.51 0.72 -43.45
CA TYR A 81 16.33 1.04 -44.86
C TYR A 81 16.58 -0.15 -45.80
N SER A 82 17.42 -1.12 -45.38
CA SER A 82 17.77 -2.26 -46.22
C SER A 82 16.85 -3.48 -46.05
N GLN A 83 16.11 -3.58 -44.95
CA GLN A 83 15.33 -4.78 -44.62
C GLN A 83 13.96 -4.76 -45.30
N LYS A 84 13.55 -5.89 -45.84
CA LYS A 84 12.18 -6.11 -46.34
C LYS A 84 11.20 -6.25 -45.19
N ILE A 85 9.91 -6.00 -45.47
CA ILE A 85 8.82 -6.11 -44.48
C ILE A 85 8.71 -7.54 -43.95
N ASP A 86 9.11 -8.55 -44.73
CA ASP A 86 9.01 -9.97 -44.37
C ASP A 86 9.93 -10.39 -43.21
N TYR A 87 10.93 -9.57 -42.88
CA TYR A 87 11.81 -9.81 -41.71
C TYR A 87 11.37 -9.02 -40.46
N ILE A 88 10.15 -9.27 -40.06
CA ILE A 88 9.46 -8.52 -38.97
C ILE A 88 10.33 -8.37 -37.75
N PHE A 89 11.06 -9.43 -37.35
CA PHE A 89 11.86 -9.37 -36.13
C PHE A 89 13.01 -8.37 -36.22
N ASP A 90 13.84 -8.49 -37.28
CA ASP A 90 15.01 -7.60 -37.47
C ASP A 90 14.56 -6.15 -37.57
N LEU A 91 13.41 -5.97 -38.25
CA LEU A 91 12.81 -4.66 -38.43
C LEU A 91 12.24 -4.08 -37.14
N THR A 92 11.49 -4.86 -36.36
CA THR A 92 10.94 -4.40 -35.04
C THR A 92 12.06 -4.15 -34.04
N TYR A 93 13.12 -4.97 -34.06
CA TYR A 93 14.30 -4.73 -33.25
C TYR A 93 14.97 -3.39 -33.62
N ALA A 94 15.20 -3.14 -34.91
CA ALA A 94 15.80 -1.90 -35.40
C ALA A 94 14.92 -0.66 -35.06
N CYS A 95 13.60 -0.78 -35.17
CA CYS A 95 12.66 0.26 -34.76
C CYS A 95 12.79 0.62 -33.28
N ASN A 96 12.72 -0.39 -32.40
CA ASN A 96 12.81 -0.15 -30.96
C ASN A 96 14.19 0.42 -30.58
N LYS A 97 15.26 -0.09 -31.19
CA LYS A 97 16.62 0.41 -30.94
C LYS A 97 16.82 1.86 -31.40
N ALA A 98 16.15 2.28 -32.48
CA ALA A 98 16.15 3.68 -32.91
C ALA A 98 15.49 4.59 -31.88
N THR A 99 14.36 4.15 -31.30
CA THR A 99 13.67 4.88 -30.26
C THR A 99 14.49 4.95 -28.97
N ASP A 100 15.04 3.82 -28.51
CA ASP A 100 15.91 3.76 -27.34
C ASP A 100 17.11 4.69 -27.48
N LEU A 101 17.73 4.71 -28.69
CA LEU A 101 18.90 5.55 -28.98
C LEU A 101 18.54 7.04 -28.93
N TYR A 102 17.36 7.41 -29.45
CA TYR A 102 16.86 8.77 -29.39
C TYR A 102 16.55 9.20 -27.94
N ASP A 103 15.93 8.35 -27.15
CA ASP A 103 15.62 8.62 -25.74
C ASP A 103 16.90 8.71 -24.88
N ASP A 104 17.86 7.83 -25.10
CA ASP A 104 19.18 7.88 -24.44
C ASP A 104 19.93 9.16 -24.77
N PHE A 105 19.89 9.58 -26.04
CA PHE A 105 20.47 10.85 -26.47
C PHE A 105 19.82 12.04 -25.79
N ASN A 106 18.49 12.10 -25.72
CA ASN A 106 17.76 13.18 -25.05
C ASN A 106 18.07 13.26 -23.55
N ASN A 107 18.23 12.11 -22.90
CA ASN A 107 18.61 12.05 -21.48
C ASN A 107 20.02 12.61 -21.22
N VAL A 108 20.91 12.51 -22.19
CA VAL A 108 22.28 13.06 -22.12
C VAL A 108 22.30 14.56 -22.43
N LYS A 109 21.43 15.04 -23.32
CA LYS A 109 21.34 16.43 -23.73
C LYS A 109 20.84 17.39 -22.65
N LEU A 110 19.84 16.96 -21.88
CA LEU A 110 19.20 17.78 -20.82
C LEU A 110 20.18 18.44 -19.82
N PRO A 111 21.21 17.74 -19.30
CA PRO A 111 22.22 18.36 -18.43
C PRO A 111 23.11 19.37 -19.14
N PHE A 112 23.36 19.18 -20.41
CA PHE A 112 24.25 20.03 -21.22
C PHE A 112 23.64 21.42 -21.48
N ASP A 113 22.38 21.49 -21.86
CA ASP A 113 21.66 22.75 -22.07
C ASP A 113 21.61 23.58 -20.76
N LYS A 114 21.46 22.92 -19.60
CA LYS A 114 21.50 23.60 -18.30
C LYS A 114 22.87 24.21 -17.97
N VAL A 115 23.95 23.56 -18.38
CA VAL A 115 25.30 24.09 -18.17
C VAL A 115 25.53 25.32 -19.02
N LEU A 116 25.15 25.30 -20.29
CA LEU A 116 25.25 26.44 -21.19
C LEU A 116 24.47 27.66 -20.70
N THR A 117 23.22 27.47 -20.33
CA THR A 117 22.38 28.55 -19.75
C THR A 117 23.00 29.20 -18.51
N LYS A 118 23.64 28.39 -17.64
CA LYS A 118 24.34 28.92 -16.46
C LYS A 118 25.58 29.72 -16.84
N MET A 119 26.35 29.24 -17.82
CA MET A 119 27.55 29.97 -18.28
C MET A 119 27.18 31.31 -18.89
N ASP A 120 26.06 31.39 -19.63
CA ASP A 120 25.58 32.66 -20.19
C ASP A 120 25.16 33.63 -19.08
N VAL A 121 24.52 33.16 -18.01
CA VAL A 121 24.15 33.97 -16.82
C VAL A 121 25.40 34.48 -16.09
N GLU A 122 26.41 33.60 -15.88
CA GLU A 122 27.67 34.01 -15.22
C GLU A 122 28.47 34.99 -16.11
N GLN A 123 28.49 34.81 -17.39
CA GLN A 123 29.13 35.76 -18.32
C GLN A 123 28.48 37.15 -18.20
N ALA A 124 27.15 37.23 -18.27
CA ALA A 124 26.41 38.48 -18.10
C ALA A 124 26.70 39.17 -16.73
N ARG A 125 26.88 38.37 -15.69
CA ARG A 125 27.25 38.84 -14.35
C ARG A 125 28.66 39.48 -14.35
N TYR A 126 29.66 38.83 -14.97
CA TYR A 126 30.99 39.42 -15.03
C TYR A 126 31.02 40.65 -15.92
N GLU A 127 30.22 40.74 -17.00
CA GLU A 127 30.06 41.95 -17.80
C GLU A 127 29.53 43.12 -16.96
N GLY A 128 28.49 42.89 -16.17
CA GLY A 128 27.96 43.90 -15.26
C GLY A 128 28.96 44.35 -14.21
N LEU A 129 29.76 43.45 -13.65
CA LEU A 129 30.82 43.75 -12.70
C LEU A 129 31.95 44.58 -13.36
N ILE A 130 32.35 44.26 -14.54
CA ILE A 130 33.38 44.99 -15.33
C ILE A 130 32.90 46.42 -15.60
N ASP A 131 31.65 46.59 -15.98
CA ASP A 131 31.07 47.90 -16.26
C ASP A 131 31.01 48.76 -15.00
N ASN A 132 30.52 48.21 -13.91
CA ASN A 132 30.46 48.88 -12.60
C ASN A 132 31.86 49.28 -12.12
N LEU A 133 32.86 48.37 -12.19
CA LEU A 133 34.23 48.67 -11.80
C LEU A 133 34.93 49.69 -12.68
N LYS A 134 34.61 49.76 -13.99
CA LYS A 134 35.14 50.78 -14.91
C LYS A 134 34.64 52.18 -14.65
N HIS A 135 33.33 52.32 -14.36
CA HIS A 135 32.66 53.58 -14.08
C HIS A 135 32.87 54.10 -12.67
N MET A 136 33.56 53.33 -11.78
CA MET A 136 33.85 53.75 -10.40
C MET A 136 34.85 54.92 -10.36
N PRO A 137 34.56 56.09 -9.75
CA PRO A 137 35.43 57.24 -9.73
C PRO A 137 36.71 56.96 -8.92
N LYS A 138 37.88 57.16 -9.58
CA LYS A 138 39.22 56.87 -8.99
C LYS A 138 39.64 57.85 -7.88
N GLU A 139 39.04 59.08 -7.90
CA GLU A 139 39.39 60.18 -7.01
C GLU A 139 38.95 59.97 -5.55
N ILE A 140 38.01 59.07 -5.34
CA ILE A 140 37.44 58.79 -4.01
C ILE A 140 38.20 57.66 -3.28
N LEU A 141 39.05 56.87 -4.02
CA LEU A 141 39.68 55.64 -3.54
C LEU A 141 41.13 55.89 -3.06
N ASN A 142 41.50 55.32 -1.92
CA ASN A 142 42.87 55.24 -1.41
C ASN A 142 43.77 54.41 -2.40
N LYS A 143 45.11 54.60 -2.33
CA LYS A 143 46.06 53.81 -3.18
C LYS A 143 45.83 52.29 -3.12
N GLN A 144 45.53 51.74 -1.94
CA GLN A 144 45.26 50.31 -1.76
C GLN A 144 43.96 49.92 -2.42
N GLU A 145 42.94 50.70 -2.27
CA GLU A 145 41.61 50.46 -2.86
C GLU A 145 41.62 50.58 -4.40
N GLN A 146 42.44 51.47 -4.93
CA GLN A 146 42.69 51.56 -6.36
C GLN A 146 43.37 50.28 -6.92
N MET A 147 44.34 49.75 -6.16
CA MET A 147 44.98 48.45 -6.51
C MET A 147 43.96 47.31 -6.46
N ASP A 148 43.16 47.20 -5.42
CA ASP A 148 42.16 46.15 -5.25
C ASP A 148 41.12 46.23 -6.38
N ARG A 149 40.66 47.43 -6.74
CA ARG A 149 39.77 47.68 -7.92
C ARG A 149 40.41 47.19 -9.20
N ASP A 150 41.64 47.56 -9.49
CA ASP A 150 42.34 47.22 -10.75
C ASP A 150 42.62 45.69 -10.81
N VAL A 151 42.91 45.06 -9.69
CA VAL A 151 43.00 43.59 -9.56
C VAL A 151 41.65 42.92 -9.80
N CYS A 152 40.57 43.39 -9.18
CA CYS A 152 39.21 42.90 -9.42
C CYS A 152 38.81 43.02 -10.91
N LEU A 153 39.09 44.17 -11.52
CA LEU A 153 38.80 44.38 -12.96
C LEU A 153 39.55 43.39 -13.82
N THR A 154 40.86 43.19 -13.52
CA THR A 154 41.71 42.22 -14.30
C THR A 154 41.18 40.79 -14.12
N LEU A 155 40.81 40.43 -12.90
CA LEU A 155 40.24 39.11 -12.61
C LEU A 155 38.88 38.89 -13.29
N CYS A 156 37.99 39.88 -13.27
CA CYS A 156 36.70 39.80 -13.95
C CYS A 156 36.87 39.66 -15.47
N VAL A 157 37.80 40.44 -16.08
CA VAL A 157 38.11 40.33 -17.52
C VAL A 157 38.68 38.95 -17.85
N ALA A 158 39.60 38.45 -17.04
CA ALA A 158 40.18 37.13 -17.20
C ALA A 158 39.13 36.02 -17.10
N MET A 159 38.23 36.11 -16.11
CA MET A 159 37.11 35.16 -15.90
C MET A 159 36.12 35.22 -17.07
N LYS A 160 35.72 36.41 -17.51
CA LYS A 160 34.86 36.58 -18.68
C LYS A 160 35.45 35.90 -19.90
N ARG A 161 36.75 36.20 -20.22
CA ARG A 161 37.45 35.61 -21.34
C ARG A 161 37.55 34.09 -21.28
N THR A 162 37.75 33.56 -20.06
CA THR A 162 37.78 32.12 -19.82
C THR A 162 36.43 31.47 -20.10
N LEU A 163 35.34 32.10 -19.60
CA LEU A 163 33.97 31.67 -19.88
C LEU A 163 33.59 31.78 -21.35
N GLU A 164 34.00 32.86 -22.03
CA GLU A 164 33.78 33.03 -23.48
C GLU A 164 34.46 31.93 -24.30
N ASN A 165 35.72 31.61 -23.99
CA ASN A 165 36.44 30.53 -24.66
C ASN A 165 35.77 29.17 -24.40
N GLN A 166 35.45 28.86 -23.16
CA GLN A 166 34.78 27.62 -22.80
C GLN A 166 33.35 27.54 -23.39
N GLY A 167 32.61 28.66 -23.38
CA GLY A 167 31.30 28.77 -23.99
C GLY A 167 31.33 28.62 -25.50
N GLY A 168 32.35 29.16 -26.18
CA GLY A 168 32.55 28.97 -27.60
C GLY A 168 32.74 27.51 -27.97
N GLU A 169 33.65 26.81 -27.26
CA GLU A 169 33.87 25.37 -27.48
C GLU A 169 32.59 24.54 -27.19
N LEU A 170 31.86 24.88 -26.14
CA LEU A 170 30.60 24.18 -25.79
C LEU A 170 29.48 24.46 -26.82
N ARG A 171 29.43 25.64 -27.43
CA ARG A 171 28.48 25.96 -28.50
C ARG A 171 28.77 25.19 -29.77
N GLU A 172 30.05 24.95 -30.11
CA GLU A 172 30.40 24.04 -31.21
C GLU A 172 29.85 22.63 -30.97
N TYR A 173 30.02 22.13 -29.77
CA TYR A 173 29.39 20.83 -29.39
C TYR A 173 27.86 20.90 -29.45
N GLN A 174 27.22 22.00 -29.04
CA GLN A 174 25.78 22.17 -29.17
C GLN A 174 25.32 22.07 -30.64
N ASP A 175 26.08 22.62 -31.56
CA ASP A 175 25.79 22.54 -33.01
C ASP A 175 25.89 21.09 -33.52
N ILE A 176 26.93 20.35 -33.09
CA ILE A 176 27.09 18.93 -33.39
C ILE A 176 25.93 18.13 -32.77
N TYR A 177 25.59 18.39 -31.50
CA TYR A 177 24.42 17.78 -30.84
C TYR A 177 23.11 18.05 -31.60
N GLY A 178 22.90 19.28 -32.07
CA GLY A 178 21.73 19.64 -32.86
C GLY A 178 21.64 18.89 -34.19
N LYS A 179 22.77 18.68 -34.86
CA LYS A 179 22.81 17.87 -36.09
C LYS A 179 22.53 16.39 -35.83
N VAL A 180 23.09 15.84 -34.74
CA VAL A 180 22.84 14.44 -34.31
C VAL A 180 21.40 14.27 -33.89
N GLU A 181 20.83 15.21 -33.14
CA GLU A 181 19.44 15.23 -32.75
C GLU A 181 18.47 15.15 -33.91
N LYS A 182 18.65 16.05 -34.90
CA LYS A 182 17.82 16.06 -36.13
C LYS A 182 17.87 14.73 -36.85
N ARG A 183 19.05 14.14 -36.92
CA ARG A 183 19.25 12.83 -37.56
C ARG A 183 18.56 11.71 -36.78
N LEU A 184 18.78 11.66 -35.47
CA LEU A 184 18.16 10.64 -34.61
C LEU A 184 16.64 10.79 -34.59
N LYS A 185 16.13 12.04 -34.57
CA LYS A 185 14.70 12.30 -34.63
C LYS A 185 14.10 11.78 -35.94
N SER A 186 14.71 12.09 -37.08
CA SER A 186 14.23 11.61 -38.39
C SER A 186 14.27 10.09 -38.49
N LEU A 187 15.30 9.46 -37.91
CA LEU A 187 15.41 8.00 -37.85
C LEU A 187 14.34 7.39 -36.95
N ASN A 188 14.07 7.99 -35.79
CA ASN A 188 13.04 7.58 -34.88
C ASN A 188 11.62 7.75 -35.47
N ASP A 189 11.33 8.88 -36.12
CA ASP A 189 10.05 9.11 -36.79
C ASP A 189 9.79 8.09 -37.90
N TYR A 190 10.82 7.77 -38.68
CA TYR A 190 10.76 6.70 -39.66
C TYR A 190 10.55 5.33 -39.03
N ALA A 191 11.29 5.05 -37.94
CA ALA A 191 11.14 3.80 -37.18
C ALA A 191 9.75 3.62 -36.61
N ILE A 192 9.16 4.67 -36.02
CA ILE A 192 7.78 4.64 -35.47
C ILE A 192 6.77 4.38 -36.59
N LYS A 193 6.90 5.04 -37.72
CA LYS A 193 6.03 4.81 -38.88
C LYS A 193 6.13 3.36 -39.36
N ARG A 194 7.34 2.85 -39.45
CA ARG A 194 7.60 1.47 -39.91
C ARG A 194 7.07 0.46 -38.90
N TYR A 195 7.25 0.71 -37.62
CA TYR A 195 6.73 -0.12 -36.55
C TYR A 195 5.17 -0.19 -36.56
N ASN A 196 4.51 0.95 -36.76
CA ASN A 196 3.05 0.99 -36.88
C ASN A 196 2.56 0.18 -38.10
N ASN A 197 3.26 0.22 -39.22
CA ASN A 197 2.92 -0.59 -40.38
C ASN A 197 3.06 -2.08 -40.07
N ILE A 198 4.15 -2.47 -39.39
CA ILE A 198 4.35 -3.87 -38.97
C ILE A 198 3.21 -4.31 -38.02
N ARG A 199 2.90 -3.47 -37.03
CA ARG A 199 1.80 -3.76 -36.09
C ARG A 199 0.46 -3.97 -36.82
N GLN A 200 0.17 -3.12 -37.80
CA GLN A 200 -1.05 -3.28 -38.60
C GLN A 200 -1.04 -4.58 -39.41
N SER A 201 0.10 -4.96 -39.99
CA SER A 201 0.22 -6.21 -40.75
C SER A 201 0.04 -7.45 -39.89
N ILE A 202 0.49 -7.40 -38.61
CA ILE A 202 0.33 -8.56 -37.69
C ILE A 202 -1.10 -8.71 -37.18
N PHE A 203 -1.77 -7.60 -36.82
CA PHE A 203 -3.04 -7.64 -36.08
C PHE A 203 -4.29 -7.33 -36.92
N VAL A 204 -4.13 -6.57 -38.01
CA VAL A 204 -5.29 -6.07 -38.80
C VAL A 204 -5.30 -6.63 -40.21
N ASN A 205 -4.16 -6.62 -40.91
CA ASN A 205 -4.07 -7.09 -42.29
C ASN A 205 -3.49 -8.50 -42.29
N GLY A 206 -4.36 -9.51 -42.34
CA GLY A 206 -3.91 -10.90 -42.51
C GLY A 206 -3.21 -11.13 -43.84
N ASP A 207 -2.39 -12.16 -43.92
CA ASP A 207 -1.82 -12.70 -45.16
C ASP A 207 -2.89 -13.50 -45.95
N GLU A 208 -2.48 -14.09 -47.07
CA GLU A 208 -3.36 -15.06 -47.83
C GLU A 208 -3.91 -16.14 -46.90
N THR A 209 -5.20 -16.48 -47.04
CA THR A 209 -5.78 -17.55 -46.24
C THR A 209 -5.07 -18.87 -46.52
N TYR A 210 -5.03 -19.80 -45.56
CA TYR A 210 -4.38 -21.10 -45.77
C TYR A 210 -5.04 -21.88 -46.91
N PHE A 211 -6.33 -21.67 -47.19
CA PHE A 211 -7.04 -22.27 -48.33
C PHE A 211 -6.53 -21.73 -49.66
N ASP A 212 -6.20 -20.45 -49.75
CA ASP A 212 -5.60 -19.82 -50.94
C ASP A 212 -4.17 -20.33 -51.16
N ILE A 213 -3.39 -20.52 -50.09
CA ILE A 213 -2.06 -21.11 -50.12
C ILE A 213 -2.14 -22.56 -50.61
N LEU A 214 -3.14 -23.30 -50.17
CA LEU A 214 -3.34 -24.71 -50.53
C LEU A 214 -3.76 -24.86 -52.02
N SER A 215 -4.66 -23.96 -52.51
CA SER A 215 -5.06 -23.91 -53.89
C SER A 215 -3.90 -23.63 -54.87
N ASN A 216 -2.93 -22.81 -54.42
CA ASN A 216 -1.76 -22.42 -55.19
C ASN A 216 -0.47 -23.00 -54.60
N LEU A 217 -0.51 -24.24 -54.12
CA LEU A 217 0.57 -24.86 -53.34
C LEU A 217 1.93 -24.82 -54.02
N ARG A 218 1.98 -25.08 -55.34
CA ARG A 218 3.22 -25.08 -56.12
C ARG A 218 3.92 -23.69 -56.14
N SER A 219 3.13 -22.65 -56.35
CA SER A 219 3.64 -21.27 -56.34
C SER A 219 4.07 -20.82 -54.97
N SER A 220 3.31 -21.21 -53.93
CA SER A 220 3.60 -20.92 -52.53
C SER A 220 4.89 -21.59 -52.05
N VAL A 221 5.10 -22.85 -52.40
CA VAL A 221 6.36 -23.59 -52.11
C VAL A 221 7.53 -22.95 -52.82
N THR A 222 7.37 -22.52 -54.08
CA THR A 222 8.45 -21.83 -54.84
C THR A 222 8.78 -20.48 -54.22
N ARG A 223 7.78 -19.69 -53.84
CA ARG A 223 7.96 -18.41 -53.12
C ARG A 223 8.70 -18.62 -51.77
N ALA A 224 8.25 -19.57 -50.96
CA ALA A 224 8.87 -19.91 -49.70
C ALA A 224 10.31 -20.38 -49.84
N HIS A 225 10.61 -21.20 -50.85
CA HIS A 225 11.98 -21.65 -51.12
C HIS A 225 12.87 -20.50 -51.58
N TYR A 226 12.36 -19.62 -52.46
CA TYR A 226 13.10 -18.45 -52.91
C TYR A 226 13.39 -17.46 -51.77
N SER A 227 12.41 -17.19 -50.92
CA SER A 227 12.52 -16.34 -49.73
C SER A 227 13.57 -16.88 -48.75
N LEU A 228 13.57 -18.20 -48.54
CA LEU A 228 14.57 -18.86 -47.71
C LEU A 228 15.97 -18.78 -48.30
N HIS A 229 16.13 -19.04 -49.63
CA HIS A 229 17.41 -18.92 -50.31
C HIS A 229 17.94 -17.50 -50.32
N GLU A 230 17.09 -16.51 -50.58
CA GLU A 230 17.45 -15.08 -50.57
C GLU A 230 17.95 -14.66 -49.18
N LYS A 231 17.30 -15.11 -48.12
CA LYS A 231 17.71 -14.79 -46.75
C LYS A 231 19.10 -15.33 -46.40
N TYR A 232 19.40 -16.52 -46.82
CA TYR A 232 20.68 -17.18 -46.49
C TYR A 232 21.73 -17.09 -47.60
N SER A 233 21.45 -16.35 -48.70
CA SER A 233 22.40 -16.14 -49.76
C SER A 233 23.52 -15.21 -49.29
N SER A 234 24.74 -15.39 -49.90
CA SER A 234 25.96 -14.68 -49.47
C SER A 234 25.90 -13.16 -49.54
N ALA A 235 25.02 -12.59 -50.40
CA ALA A 235 24.84 -11.15 -50.54
C ALA A 235 24.14 -10.51 -49.33
N HIS A 236 23.10 -11.17 -48.77
CA HIS A 236 22.40 -10.70 -47.57
C HIS A 236 23.16 -11.02 -46.28
N ALA A 237 23.93 -12.09 -46.25
CA ALA A 237 24.76 -12.47 -45.13
C ALA A 237 25.88 -11.44 -44.79
N ARG A 238 26.18 -10.49 -45.67
CA ARG A 238 27.12 -9.39 -45.39
C ARG A 238 26.49 -8.25 -44.55
N THR A 239 25.21 -8.03 -44.67
CA THR A 239 24.50 -6.99 -43.92
C THR A 239 23.93 -7.51 -42.61
N THR A 240 23.53 -8.79 -42.54
CA THR A 240 23.05 -9.47 -41.31
C THR A 240 24.08 -10.43 -40.75
N SER A 241 25.34 -10.08 -40.77
CA SER A 241 26.58 -10.86 -40.68
C SER A 241 26.73 -11.85 -39.50
N GLN A 242 25.71 -12.07 -38.70
CA GLN A 242 25.86 -12.85 -37.47
C GLN A 242 25.42 -14.32 -37.60
N TRP A 243 24.67 -14.70 -38.67
CA TRP A 243 24.12 -16.07 -38.81
C TRP A 243 24.47 -16.70 -40.17
N ARG A 244 25.60 -17.33 -40.16
CA ARG A 244 25.89 -18.32 -41.21
C ARG A 244 25.28 -19.66 -40.83
N GLY A 245 24.71 -20.40 -41.80
CA GLY A 245 24.14 -21.74 -41.58
C GLY A 245 25.01 -22.63 -40.68
N PRO A 246 26.34 -22.64 -40.78
CA PRO A 246 27.22 -23.38 -39.91
C PRO A 246 27.17 -23.01 -38.45
N VAL A 247 26.86 -21.75 -38.10
CA VAL A 247 26.73 -21.29 -36.71
C VAL A 247 25.46 -21.86 -36.06
N VAL A 248 24.36 -21.87 -36.83
CA VAL A 248 23.09 -22.48 -36.39
C VAL A 248 23.26 -23.99 -36.19
N ALA A 249 23.87 -24.65 -37.15
CA ALA A 249 24.18 -26.09 -37.06
C ALA A 249 25.09 -26.40 -35.84
N GLY A 250 26.15 -25.59 -35.66
CA GLY A 250 27.01 -25.67 -34.50
C GLY A 250 26.27 -25.55 -33.14
N TRP A 251 25.28 -24.69 -33.10
CA TRP A 251 24.41 -24.53 -31.92
C TRP A 251 23.58 -25.79 -31.61
N PHE A 252 22.98 -26.41 -32.63
CA PHE A 252 22.24 -27.67 -32.44
C PHE A 252 23.16 -28.80 -32.01
N ILE A 253 24.34 -28.90 -32.63
CA ILE A 253 25.35 -29.90 -32.24
C ILE A 253 25.79 -29.67 -30.80
N PHE A 254 26.06 -28.42 -30.42
CA PHE A 254 26.42 -28.06 -29.04
C PHE A 254 25.29 -28.41 -28.04
N MET A 255 24.03 -28.14 -28.36
CA MET A 255 22.88 -28.49 -27.51
C MET A 255 22.77 -30.00 -27.33
N LEU A 256 22.89 -30.76 -28.44
CA LEU A 256 22.84 -32.21 -28.39
C LEU A 256 24.00 -32.79 -27.56
N PHE A 257 25.21 -32.30 -27.80
CA PHE A 257 26.41 -32.70 -27.06
C PHE A 257 26.26 -32.37 -25.58
N TYR A 258 25.81 -31.17 -25.26
CA TYR A 258 25.53 -30.77 -23.88
C TYR A 258 24.51 -31.71 -23.20
N ALA A 259 23.37 -31.98 -23.86
CA ALA A 259 22.33 -32.84 -23.32
C ALA A 259 22.89 -34.25 -23.01
N VAL A 260 23.74 -34.82 -23.88
CA VAL A 260 24.38 -36.09 -23.67
C VAL A 260 25.37 -36.04 -22.50
N VAL A 261 26.27 -35.08 -22.50
CA VAL A 261 27.27 -34.89 -21.43
C VAL A 261 26.61 -34.65 -20.08
N ALA A 262 25.62 -33.74 -20.00
CA ALA A 262 24.89 -33.48 -18.76
C ALA A 262 24.12 -34.70 -18.25
N THR A 263 23.53 -35.47 -19.15
CA THR A 263 22.86 -36.74 -18.77
C THR A 263 23.85 -37.76 -18.22
N VAL A 264 25.00 -37.93 -18.87
CA VAL A 264 26.06 -38.83 -18.38
C VAL A 264 26.59 -38.38 -17.02
N LEU A 265 26.88 -37.07 -16.86
CA LEU A 265 27.34 -36.52 -15.58
C LEU A 265 26.33 -36.70 -14.47
N ASN A 266 25.04 -36.44 -14.74
CA ASN A 266 23.97 -36.68 -13.77
C ASN A 266 23.84 -38.17 -13.38
N LEU A 267 23.99 -39.08 -14.33
CA LEU A 267 24.01 -40.52 -14.06
C LEU A 267 25.22 -40.93 -13.20
N LEU A 268 26.39 -40.41 -13.51
CA LEU A 268 27.61 -40.64 -12.73
C LEU A 268 27.45 -40.05 -11.30
N PHE A 269 26.94 -38.83 -11.18
CA PHE A 269 26.69 -38.23 -9.89
C PHE A 269 25.73 -39.08 -9.02
N ILE A 270 24.62 -39.54 -9.58
CA ILE A 270 23.67 -40.42 -8.87
C ILE A 270 24.32 -41.73 -8.49
N ARG A 271 25.21 -42.25 -9.34
CA ARG A 271 25.86 -43.53 -9.09
C ARG A 271 26.98 -43.44 -8.04
N LEU A 272 27.83 -42.41 -8.12
CA LEU A 272 29.07 -42.28 -7.34
C LEU A 272 28.91 -41.44 -6.07
N VAL A 273 28.16 -40.33 -6.16
CA VAL A 273 28.13 -39.32 -5.08
C VAL A 273 26.90 -39.50 -4.17
N LEU A 274 25.75 -39.96 -4.73
CA LEU A 274 24.53 -40.03 -3.94
C LEU A 274 24.58 -41.19 -2.93
N PRO A 275 24.49 -40.93 -1.60
CA PRO A 275 24.50 -41.97 -0.58
C PRO A 275 23.39 -43.01 -0.77
N GLY A 276 23.64 -44.25 -0.44
CA GLY A 276 22.68 -45.33 -0.61
C GLY A 276 21.35 -45.11 0.14
N ARG A 277 21.39 -44.34 1.23
CA ARG A 277 20.21 -44.00 2.02
C ARG A 277 19.13 -43.22 1.23
N PHE A 278 19.51 -42.48 0.18
CA PHE A 278 18.60 -41.76 -0.71
C PHE A 278 18.10 -42.61 -1.88
N LYS A 279 18.67 -43.76 -2.13
CA LYS A 279 18.29 -44.67 -3.24
C LYS A 279 17.10 -45.58 -2.84
N THR A 280 16.02 -44.99 -2.37
CA THR A 280 14.78 -45.68 -2.01
C THR A 280 14.10 -46.29 -3.26
N PRO A 281 13.17 -47.24 -3.13
CA PRO A 281 12.39 -47.77 -4.25
C PRO A 281 11.67 -46.67 -5.03
N GLN A 282 11.09 -45.69 -4.31
CA GLN A 282 10.43 -44.54 -4.92
C GLN A 282 11.40 -43.65 -5.74
N PHE A 283 12.63 -43.50 -5.29
CA PHE A 283 13.68 -42.80 -6.03
C PHE A 283 14.02 -43.50 -7.34
N ARG A 284 14.07 -44.86 -7.34
CA ARG A 284 14.36 -45.65 -8.56
C ARG A 284 13.29 -45.47 -9.63
N GLU A 285 12.03 -45.45 -9.25
CA GLU A 285 10.91 -45.18 -10.17
C GLU A 285 10.94 -43.78 -10.75
N LYS A 286 11.29 -42.78 -9.93
CA LYS A 286 11.34 -41.34 -10.32
C LYS A 286 12.65 -40.97 -11.02
N LYS A 287 13.66 -41.84 -11.03
CA LYS A 287 15.02 -41.59 -11.53
C LYS A 287 15.08 -40.98 -12.94
N PRO A 288 14.36 -41.47 -13.97
CA PRO A 288 14.41 -40.89 -15.31
C PRO A 288 13.96 -39.38 -15.32
N CYS A 289 12.88 -39.10 -14.61
CA CYS A 289 12.35 -37.75 -14.51
C CYS A 289 13.32 -36.82 -13.73
N ILE A 290 13.95 -37.30 -12.67
CA ILE A 290 14.95 -36.55 -11.91
C ILE A 290 16.14 -36.18 -12.81
N ILE A 291 16.63 -37.12 -13.63
CA ILE A 291 17.72 -36.85 -14.56
C ILE A 291 17.32 -35.83 -15.61
N MET A 292 16.14 -35.96 -16.20
CA MET A 292 15.63 -34.98 -17.16
C MET A 292 15.51 -33.59 -16.53
N ALA A 293 14.92 -33.48 -15.34
CA ALA A 293 14.76 -32.21 -14.62
C ALA A 293 16.12 -31.59 -14.27
N SER A 294 17.05 -32.37 -13.74
CA SER A 294 18.40 -31.92 -13.40
C SER A 294 19.16 -31.44 -14.67
N THR A 295 19.09 -32.19 -15.75
CA THR A 295 19.72 -31.83 -17.03
C THR A 295 19.13 -30.52 -17.60
N THR A 296 17.82 -30.35 -17.48
CA THR A 296 17.14 -29.13 -17.98
C THR A 296 17.51 -27.92 -17.13
N VAL A 297 17.56 -28.05 -15.80
CA VAL A 297 17.95 -26.95 -14.90
C VAL A 297 19.42 -26.56 -15.12
N THR A 298 20.33 -27.55 -15.24
CA THR A 298 21.73 -27.23 -15.51
C THR A 298 21.92 -26.58 -16.87
N PHE A 299 21.15 -26.99 -17.88
CA PHE A 299 21.12 -26.35 -19.19
C PHE A 299 20.69 -24.87 -19.10
N ALA A 300 19.59 -24.58 -18.38
CA ALA A 300 19.12 -23.22 -18.17
C ALA A 300 20.18 -22.36 -17.47
N ILE A 301 20.87 -22.89 -16.45
CA ILE A 301 21.92 -22.18 -15.72
C ILE A 301 23.12 -21.89 -16.62
N VAL A 302 23.58 -22.88 -17.40
CA VAL A 302 24.72 -22.71 -18.32
C VAL A 302 24.41 -21.64 -19.39
N ILE A 303 23.21 -21.67 -19.98
CA ILE A 303 22.83 -20.65 -20.97
C ILE A 303 22.68 -19.27 -20.29
N MET A 304 22.16 -19.20 -19.07
CA MET A 304 22.07 -17.94 -18.32
C MET A 304 23.47 -17.36 -18.03
N ILE A 305 24.45 -18.21 -17.71
CA ILE A 305 25.84 -17.80 -17.52
C ILE A 305 26.43 -17.30 -18.85
N LEU A 306 26.21 -18.04 -19.94
CA LEU A 306 26.66 -17.63 -21.28
C LEU A 306 26.03 -16.28 -21.68
N TRP A 307 24.78 -16.06 -21.35
CA TRP A 307 24.10 -14.79 -21.57
C TRP A 307 24.78 -13.61 -20.87
N LEU A 308 25.30 -13.80 -19.63
CA LEU A 308 26.03 -12.75 -18.91
C LEU A 308 27.37 -12.36 -19.58
N PHE A 309 28.02 -13.28 -20.29
CA PHE A 309 29.29 -13.03 -20.96
C PHE A 309 29.11 -12.44 -22.36
N VAL A 310 27.98 -12.63 -23.02
CA VAL A 310 27.76 -12.21 -24.43
C VAL A 310 26.99 -10.88 -24.46
N LEU A 311 27.65 -9.80 -24.06
CA LEU A 311 27.04 -8.47 -23.97
C LEU A 311 26.83 -7.73 -25.30
N LYS A 312 27.41 -8.22 -26.42
CA LYS A 312 27.46 -7.41 -27.66
C LYS A 312 26.63 -7.95 -28.84
N HIS A 313 26.06 -9.15 -28.77
CA HIS A 313 25.33 -9.76 -29.89
C HIS A 313 23.85 -9.95 -29.57
N ASN A 314 23.00 -9.04 -30.01
CA ASN A 314 21.57 -9.00 -29.69
C ASN A 314 20.80 -10.24 -30.09
N PHE A 315 21.17 -10.89 -31.19
CA PHE A 315 20.51 -12.13 -31.63
C PHE A 315 20.81 -13.32 -30.71
N PHE A 316 22.08 -13.48 -30.36
CA PHE A 316 22.49 -14.52 -29.44
C PHE A 316 21.83 -14.35 -28.07
N LEU A 317 21.75 -13.11 -27.63
CA LEU A 317 21.05 -12.73 -26.41
C LEU A 317 19.57 -13.19 -26.42
N MET A 318 18.88 -12.94 -27.52
CA MET A 318 17.47 -13.34 -27.68
C MET A 318 17.31 -14.86 -27.77
N ALA A 319 18.16 -15.54 -28.53
CA ALA A 319 18.16 -17.00 -28.63
C ALA A 319 18.38 -17.64 -27.24
N CYS A 320 19.36 -17.14 -26.47
CA CYS A 320 19.59 -17.59 -25.10
C CYS A 320 18.37 -17.34 -24.21
N LYS A 321 17.74 -16.17 -24.32
CA LYS A 321 16.54 -15.81 -23.53
C LYS A 321 15.37 -16.77 -23.81
N LEU A 322 15.06 -17.03 -25.07
CA LEU A 322 14.01 -17.95 -25.47
C LEU A 322 14.31 -19.40 -25.02
N LEU A 323 15.55 -19.83 -25.13
CA LEU A 323 15.95 -21.17 -24.68
C LEU A 323 15.89 -21.33 -23.17
N VAL A 324 16.28 -20.29 -22.41
CA VAL A 324 16.14 -20.30 -20.94
C VAL A 324 14.67 -20.36 -20.55
N GLN A 325 13.80 -19.59 -21.19
CA GLN A 325 12.37 -19.64 -20.93
C GLN A 325 11.76 -21.02 -21.23
N TYR A 326 12.16 -21.62 -22.34
CA TYR A 326 11.72 -22.97 -22.67
C TYR A 326 12.25 -24.03 -21.70
N ALA A 327 13.54 -23.96 -21.36
CA ALA A 327 14.14 -24.84 -20.37
C ALA A 327 13.47 -24.69 -18.99
N TRP A 328 13.13 -23.46 -18.63
CA TRP A 328 12.38 -23.19 -17.40
C TRP A 328 11.00 -23.85 -17.43
N LEU A 329 10.24 -23.71 -18.51
CA LEU A 329 8.96 -24.41 -18.68
C LEU A 329 9.11 -25.93 -18.48
N LEU A 330 10.07 -26.53 -19.15
CA LEU A 330 10.31 -27.98 -19.08
C LEU A 330 10.73 -28.41 -17.67
N ALA A 331 11.62 -27.63 -17.03
CA ALA A 331 12.08 -27.90 -15.68
C ALA A 331 10.92 -27.83 -14.67
N VAL A 332 10.09 -26.79 -14.77
CA VAL A 332 8.97 -26.60 -13.85
C VAL A 332 7.92 -27.69 -14.02
N ILE A 333 7.60 -28.09 -15.25
CA ILE A 333 6.70 -29.23 -15.49
C ILE A 333 7.26 -30.49 -14.84
N LEU A 334 8.53 -30.81 -15.07
CA LEU A 334 9.16 -32.00 -14.54
C LEU A 334 9.22 -32.00 -13.00
N ILE A 335 9.58 -30.89 -12.40
CA ILE A 335 9.64 -30.75 -10.94
C ILE A 335 8.22 -30.82 -10.33
N SER A 336 7.24 -30.20 -10.94
CA SER A 336 5.85 -30.27 -10.49
C SER A 336 5.33 -31.72 -10.53
N LEU A 337 5.62 -32.46 -11.59
CA LEU A 337 5.27 -33.87 -11.70
C LEU A 337 5.99 -34.72 -10.64
N LEU A 338 7.27 -34.46 -10.36
CA LEU A 338 8.05 -35.13 -9.34
C LEU A 338 7.51 -34.95 -7.93
N VAL A 339 7.02 -33.74 -7.64
CA VAL A 339 6.48 -33.39 -6.32
C VAL A 339 5.09 -34.02 -6.10
N ARG A 340 4.22 -34.01 -7.12
CA ARG A 340 2.81 -34.36 -6.99
C ARG A 340 2.49 -35.83 -7.26
N LEU A 341 3.18 -36.47 -8.20
CA LEU A 341 2.81 -37.78 -8.72
C LEU A 341 3.73 -38.88 -8.20
N ASP A 342 3.14 -40.05 -8.09
CA ASP A 342 3.92 -41.29 -7.86
C ASP A 342 4.65 -41.71 -9.12
N GLY A 343 5.72 -42.53 -8.98
CA GLY A 343 6.60 -42.87 -10.07
C GLY A 343 5.89 -43.46 -11.30
N SER A 344 4.89 -44.27 -11.06
CA SER A 344 4.06 -44.89 -12.13
C SER A 344 3.23 -43.88 -12.93
N GLN A 345 2.77 -42.81 -12.28
CA GLN A 345 1.91 -41.78 -12.88
C GLN A 345 2.69 -40.70 -13.62
N ILE A 346 3.97 -40.49 -13.33
CA ILE A 346 4.79 -39.43 -13.94
C ILE A 346 4.83 -39.54 -15.46
N ARG A 347 4.95 -40.73 -16.00
CA ARG A 347 4.99 -40.94 -17.45
C ARG A 347 3.69 -40.51 -18.13
N ASP A 348 2.55 -40.72 -17.50
CA ASP A 348 1.25 -40.33 -18.00
C ASP A 348 1.03 -38.83 -17.85
N GLY A 349 1.47 -38.23 -16.73
CA GLY A 349 1.49 -36.79 -16.52
C GLY A 349 2.35 -36.06 -17.54
N PHE A 350 3.53 -36.56 -17.85
CA PHE A 350 4.39 -35.94 -18.86
C PHE A 350 3.75 -36.00 -20.28
N ARG A 351 3.09 -37.11 -20.62
CA ARG A 351 2.44 -37.25 -21.92
C ARG A 351 1.30 -36.29 -22.18
N ILE A 352 0.62 -35.78 -21.13
CA ILE A 352 -0.42 -34.76 -21.27
C ILE A 352 0.15 -33.42 -21.76
N TYR A 353 1.35 -33.09 -21.31
CA TYR A 353 2.00 -31.83 -21.67
C TYR A 353 2.89 -31.95 -22.92
N SER A 354 3.17 -33.18 -23.39
CA SER A 354 4.10 -33.44 -24.50
C SER A 354 3.70 -32.74 -25.82
N PRO A 355 2.42 -32.64 -26.24
CA PRO A 355 2.10 -31.92 -27.47
C PRO A 355 2.43 -30.41 -27.35
N LEU A 356 2.09 -29.78 -26.24
CA LEU A 356 2.41 -28.37 -25.99
C LEU A 356 3.93 -28.13 -25.91
N ILE A 357 4.65 -29.03 -25.25
CA ILE A 357 6.13 -28.97 -25.15
C ILE A 357 6.76 -29.08 -26.55
N LEU A 358 6.30 -30.02 -27.37
CA LEU A 358 6.85 -30.21 -28.74
C LEU A 358 6.55 -29.00 -29.62
N VAL A 359 5.30 -28.51 -29.61
CA VAL A 359 4.91 -27.31 -30.37
C VAL A 359 5.70 -26.09 -29.90
N GLY A 360 5.85 -25.90 -28.59
CA GLY A 360 6.68 -24.84 -28.03
C GLY A 360 8.12 -24.93 -28.49
N PHE A 361 8.71 -26.12 -28.51
CA PHE A 361 10.06 -26.34 -29.03
C PHE A 361 10.16 -25.97 -30.51
N ILE A 362 9.24 -26.39 -31.33
CA ILE A 362 9.22 -26.09 -32.77
C ILE A 362 9.09 -24.58 -32.99
N VAL A 363 8.15 -23.94 -32.31
CA VAL A 363 7.92 -22.48 -32.45
C VAL A 363 9.16 -21.70 -32.04
N ILE A 364 9.77 -22.04 -30.92
CA ILE A 364 10.99 -21.38 -30.43
C ILE A 364 12.16 -21.64 -31.38
N THR A 365 12.30 -22.87 -31.86
CA THR A 365 13.35 -23.24 -32.81
C THR A 365 13.20 -22.49 -34.14
N CYS A 366 11.99 -22.45 -34.70
CA CYS A 366 11.68 -21.69 -35.91
C CYS A 366 11.96 -20.20 -35.70
N ARG A 367 11.68 -19.69 -34.52
CA ARG A 367 11.95 -18.30 -34.15
C ARG A 367 13.46 -18.02 -34.07
N ILE A 368 14.22 -18.93 -33.48
CA ILE A 368 15.69 -18.81 -33.41
C ILE A 368 16.32 -18.89 -34.80
N ILE A 369 15.84 -19.73 -35.68
CA ILE A 369 16.34 -19.88 -37.06
C ILE A 369 15.87 -18.72 -37.95
N PHE A 370 14.93 -17.86 -37.52
CA PHE A 370 14.33 -16.79 -38.33
C PHE A 370 13.82 -17.24 -39.68
N ILE A 371 12.96 -18.18 -39.67
CA ILE A 371 12.29 -18.65 -40.87
C ILE A 371 11.48 -17.51 -41.47
N PRO A 372 11.56 -17.24 -42.78
CA PRO A 372 10.72 -16.22 -43.46
C PRO A 372 9.24 -16.49 -43.26
N ASN A 373 8.42 -15.40 -43.24
CA ASN A 373 6.97 -15.54 -43.01
C ASN A 373 6.29 -16.48 -44.02
N GLU A 374 6.70 -16.45 -45.28
CA GLU A 374 6.20 -17.35 -46.33
C GLU A 374 6.31 -18.83 -45.93
N MET A 375 7.47 -19.19 -45.35
CA MET A 375 7.71 -20.56 -44.93
C MET A 375 6.90 -20.90 -43.67
N VAL A 376 6.73 -19.91 -42.76
CA VAL A 376 5.88 -20.07 -41.56
C VAL A 376 4.43 -20.24 -41.98
N ASN A 377 3.93 -19.44 -42.90
CA ASN A 377 2.55 -19.49 -43.41
C ASN A 377 2.25 -20.84 -44.10
N LEU A 378 3.26 -21.44 -44.74
CA LEU A 378 3.12 -22.74 -45.40
C LEU A 378 3.13 -23.93 -44.40
N CYS A 379 4.08 -23.93 -43.44
CA CYS A 379 4.35 -25.10 -42.61
C CYS A 379 3.59 -25.08 -41.27
N PHE A 380 3.35 -23.91 -40.69
CA PHE A 380 2.79 -23.78 -39.34
C PHE A 380 1.32 -24.20 -39.22
N PRO A 381 0.38 -23.84 -40.12
CA PRO A 381 -1.03 -24.20 -40.01
C PRO A 381 -1.29 -25.71 -39.98
N PRO A 382 -0.71 -26.53 -40.86
CA PRO A 382 -0.90 -27.98 -40.83
C PRO A 382 -0.26 -28.64 -39.61
N LEU A 383 0.92 -28.14 -39.20
CA LEU A 383 1.61 -28.62 -38.00
C LEU A 383 0.78 -28.37 -36.74
N MET A 384 0.20 -27.19 -36.61
CA MET A 384 -0.70 -26.86 -35.50
C MET A 384 -1.96 -27.70 -35.49
N PHE A 385 -2.54 -27.96 -36.65
CA PHE A 385 -3.70 -28.84 -36.75
C PHE A 385 -3.40 -30.27 -36.27
N ILE A 386 -2.30 -30.87 -36.73
CA ILE A 386 -1.85 -32.20 -36.28
C ILE A 386 -1.58 -32.23 -34.77
N ALA A 387 -0.92 -31.19 -34.26
CA ALA A 387 -0.62 -31.08 -32.82
C ALA A 387 -1.90 -30.93 -31.97
N THR A 388 -2.90 -30.23 -32.49
CA THR A 388 -4.19 -30.05 -31.81
C THR A 388 -4.97 -31.38 -31.75
N LEU A 389 -4.98 -32.15 -32.84
CA LEU A 389 -5.55 -33.50 -32.86
C LEU A 389 -4.81 -34.46 -31.91
N TRP A 390 -3.50 -34.34 -31.85
CA TRP A 390 -2.69 -35.10 -30.88
C TRP A 390 -3.05 -34.76 -29.45
N GLN A 391 -3.16 -33.44 -29.13
CA GLN A 391 -3.57 -32.99 -27.78
C GLN A 391 -4.94 -33.55 -27.40
N LEU A 392 -5.92 -33.49 -28.31
CA LEU A 392 -7.25 -34.08 -28.11
C LEU A 392 -7.17 -35.58 -27.82
N SER A 393 -6.40 -36.33 -28.64
CA SER A 393 -6.21 -37.75 -28.44
C SER A 393 -5.63 -38.10 -27.08
N VAL A 394 -4.67 -37.32 -26.61
CA VAL A 394 -4.04 -37.49 -25.28
C VAL A 394 -5.03 -37.21 -24.15
N ILE A 395 -5.81 -36.11 -24.26
CA ILE A 395 -6.85 -35.74 -23.28
C ILE A 395 -7.87 -36.89 -23.17
N VAL A 396 -8.45 -37.34 -24.29
CA VAL A 396 -9.49 -38.38 -24.31
C VAL A 396 -8.97 -39.71 -23.72
N ARG A 397 -7.74 -40.10 -24.05
CA ARG A 397 -7.17 -41.38 -23.57
C ARG A 397 -6.79 -41.37 -22.08
N ARG A 398 -6.53 -40.19 -21.48
CA ARG A 398 -5.92 -40.13 -20.17
C ARG A 398 -6.71 -39.36 -19.10
N HIS A 399 -7.95 -38.99 -19.41
CA HIS A 399 -8.78 -38.20 -18.50
C HIS A 399 -9.07 -38.88 -17.15
N LYS A 400 -8.99 -40.20 -17.07
CA LYS A 400 -9.26 -40.98 -15.85
C LYS A 400 -8.02 -41.24 -14.97
N SER A 401 -6.82 -41.04 -15.49
CA SER A 401 -5.58 -41.46 -14.79
C SER A 401 -4.87 -40.34 -14.02
N LEU A 402 -5.32 -39.10 -14.13
CA LEU A 402 -4.59 -37.93 -13.63
C LEU A 402 -5.45 -36.96 -12.82
N PRO A 403 -4.82 -36.09 -11.98
CA PRO A 403 -5.51 -35.08 -11.20
C PRO A 403 -6.37 -34.13 -12.06
N ARG A 404 -7.51 -33.69 -11.53
CA ARG A 404 -8.44 -32.78 -12.21
C ARG A 404 -7.79 -31.45 -12.61
N SER A 405 -6.83 -30.94 -11.84
CA SER A 405 -6.09 -29.72 -12.14
C SER A 405 -5.32 -29.81 -13.45
N ASP A 406 -4.59 -30.92 -13.67
CA ASP A 406 -3.78 -31.13 -14.87
C ASP A 406 -4.66 -31.28 -16.11
N MET A 407 -5.81 -31.94 -15.94
CA MET A 407 -6.81 -32.05 -17.00
C MET A 407 -7.42 -30.72 -17.37
N PHE A 408 -7.69 -29.87 -16.40
CA PHE A 408 -8.20 -28.51 -16.63
C PHE A 408 -7.21 -27.66 -17.43
N TYR A 409 -5.95 -27.63 -17.04
CA TYR A 409 -4.91 -26.87 -17.77
C TYR A 409 -4.65 -27.44 -19.16
N SER A 410 -4.70 -28.76 -19.32
CA SER A 410 -4.62 -29.42 -20.64
C SER A 410 -5.81 -29.06 -21.53
N GLY A 411 -7.02 -28.95 -20.96
CA GLY A 411 -8.20 -28.48 -21.64
C GLY A 411 -8.08 -27.04 -22.14
N ILE A 412 -7.60 -26.14 -21.30
CA ILE A 412 -7.33 -24.74 -21.70
C ILE A 412 -6.27 -24.69 -22.81
N SER A 413 -5.19 -25.49 -22.68
CA SER A 413 -4.16 -25.59 -23.72
C SER A 413 -4.75 -26.04 -25.05
N PHE A 414 -5.69 -26.98 -25.03
CA PHE A 414 -6.39 -27.43 -26.22
C PHE A 414 -7.22 -26.31 -26.86
N VAL A 415 -7.98 -25.55 -26.05
CA VAL A 415 -8.76 -24.40 -26.54
C VAL A 415 -7.87 -23.35 -27.19
N VAL A 416 -6.73 -23.02 -26.57
CA VAL A 416 -5.75 -22.08 -27.14
C VAL A 416 -5.16 -22.62 -28.44
N MET A 417 -4.84 -23.93 -28.52
CA MET A 417 -4.36 -24.56 -29.75
C MET A 417 -5.40 -24.53 -30.87
N VAL A 418 -6.70 -24.77 -30.56
CA VAL A 418 -7.79 -24.60 -31.53
C VAL A 418 -7.89 -23.16 -32.03
N ALA A 419 -7.85 -22.18 -31.11
CA ALA A 419 -7.87 -20.76 -31.49
C ALA A 419 -6.66 -20.41 -32.38
N SER A 420 -5.49 -20.97 -32.07
CA SER A 420 -4.27 -20.80 -32.87
C SER A 420 -4.43 -21.43 -34.27
N VAL A 421 -5.07 -22.58 -34.39
CA VAL A 421 -5.37 -23.20 -35.70
C VAL A 421 -6.29 -22.29 -36.50
N VAL A 422 -7.42 -21.85 -35.89
CA VAL A 422 -8.41 -21.01 -36.59
C VAL A 422 -7.77 -19.74 -37.10
N THR A 423 -7.03 -19.01 -36.26
CA THR A 423 -6.35 -17.76 -36.62
C THR A 423 -5.29 -17.98 -37.72
N SER A 424 -4.53 -19.08 -37.66
CA SER A 424 -3.50 -19.34 -38.68
C SER A 424 -4.13 -19.73 -40.03
N TRP A 425 -5.29 -20.42 -40.06
CA TRP A 425 -6.01 -20.78 -41.28
C TRP A 425 -6.70 -19.56 -41.91
N MET A 426 -7.07 -18.56 -41.12
CA MET A 426 -7.60 -17.29 -41.58
C MET A 426 -6.52 -16.33 -42.14
N GLY A 427 -5.25 -16.72 -42.18
CA GLY A 427 -4.14 -15.88 -42.68
C GLY A 427 -3.45 -15.08 -41.61
N TYR A 428 -3.88 -15.13 -40.33
CA TYR A 428 -3.24 -14.45 -39.21
C TYR A 428 -2.18 -15.33 -38.52
N THR A 429 -1.25 -15.87 -39.26
CA THR A 429 -0.26 -16.84 -38.77
C THR A 429 0.60 -16.28 -37.66
N LEU A 430 1.04 -15.03 -37.77
CA LEU A 430 1.86 -14.37 -36.76
C LEU A 430 1.09 -14.14 -35.44
N LEU A 431 -0.18 -13.77 -35.52
CA LEU A 431 -1.05 -13.65 -34.36
C LEU A 431 -1.25 -15.01 -33.68
N SER A 432 -1.43 -16.07 -34.47
CA SER A 432 -1.52 -17.43 -33.98
C SER A 432 -0.28 -17.88 -33.22
N VAL A 433 0.91 -17.61 -33.76
CA VAL A 433 2.20 -17.86 -33.08
C VAL A 433 2.31 -17.06 -31.81
N GLN A 434 1.90 -15.78 -31.81
CA GLN A 434 1.93 -14.91 -30.64
C GLN A 434 0.99 -15.41 -29.52
N LEU A 435 -0.21 -15.84 -29.87
CA LEU A 435 -1.17 -16.42 -28.93
C LEU A 435 -0.61 -17.68 -28.27
N LEU A 436 0.06 -18.53 -29.04
CA LEU A 436 0.66 -19.73 -28.53
C LEU A 436 1.84 -19.44 -27.60
N ILE A 437 2.72 -18.50 -27.97
CA ILE A 437 3.84 -18.07 -27.14
C ILE A 437 3.32 -17.49 -25.83
N TRP A 438 2.31 -16.63 -25.90
CA TRP A 438 1.69 -16.08 -24.69
C TRP A 438 1.15 -17.21 -23.79
N TRP A 439 0.46 -18.19 -24.34
CA TRP A 439 -0.04 -19.31 -23.56
C TRP A 439 1.08 -20.14 -22.94
N ILE A 440 2.15 -20.42 -23.67
CA ILE A 440 3.32 -21.14 -23.16
C ILE A 440 3.93 -20.40 -21.97
N MET A 441 4.08 -19.07 -22.07
CA MET A 441 4.60 -18.23 -20.97
C MET A 441 3.64 -18.22 -19.78
N GLN A 442 2.35 -18.04 -20.00
CA GLN A 442 1.32 -18.09 -18.95
C GLN A 442 1.28 -19.45 -18.29
N PHE A 443 1.35 -20.52 -19.09
CA PHE A 443 1.36 -21.89 -18.57
C PHE A 443 2.62 -22.16 -17.72
N THR A 444 3.76 -21.62 -18.11
CA THR A 444 5.00 -21.67 -17.30
C THR A 444 4.79 -21.00 -15.94
N CYS A 445 4.19 -19.83 -15.91
CA CYS A 445 3.87 -19.13 -14.67
C CYS A 445 2.89 -19.95 -13.80
N ILE A 446 1.83 -20.47 -14.39
CA ILE A 446 0.85 -21.33 -13.70
C ILE A 446 1.52 -22.56 -13.09
N GLN A 447 2.35 -23.26 -13.85
CA GLN A 447 3.06 -24.45 -13.36
C GLN A 447 4.05 -24.09 -12.26
N THR A 448 4.74 -22.96 -12.35
CA THR A 448 5.64 -22.48 -11.30
C THR A 448 4.87 -22.21 -9.99
N ILE A 449 3.72 -21.54 -10.09
CA ILE A 449 2.86 -21.26 -8.93
C ILE A 449 2.32 -22.56 -8.33
N THR A 450 1.85 -23.48 -9.18
CA THR A 450 1.35 -24.78 -8.74
C THR A 450 2.45 -25.58 -8.03
N CYS A 451 3.67 -25.59 -8.58
CA CYS A 451 4.82 -26.24 -7.96
C CYS A 451 5.15 -25.65 -6.58
N ILE A 452 5.16 -24.32 -6.45
CA ILE A 452 5.37 -23.64 -5.17
C ILE A 452 4.27 -24.05 -4.18
N TYR A 453 3.00 -24.06 -4.63
CA TYR A 453 1.88 -24.43 -3.79
C TYR A 453 1.97 -25.88 -3.30
N ASP A 454 2.34 -26.81 -4.18
CA ASP A 454 2.49 -28.23 -3.87
C ASP A 454 3.64 -28.46 -2.86
N ILE A 455 4.77 -27.76 -3.03
CA ILE A 455 5.90 -27.81 -2.08
C ILE A 455 5.46 -27.28 -0.71
N LEU A 456 4.72 -26.19 -0.68
CA LEU A 456 4.19 -25.62 0.57
C LEU A 456 3.21 -26.58 1.26
N GLU A 457 2.34 -27.24 0.50
CA GLU A 457 1.38 -28.20 1.03
C GLU A 457 2.10 -29.44 1.59
N GLN A 458 3.13 -29.94 0.91
CA GLN A 458 3.96 -31.03 1.38
C GLN A 458 4.71 -30.65 2.66
N TYR A 459 5.27 -29.44 2.72
CA TYR A 459 5.91 -28.92 3.93
C TYR A 459 4.92 -28.86 5.10
N ARG A 460 3.70 -28.36 4.87
CA ARG A 460 2.64 -28.33 5.88
C ARG A 460 2.33 -29.72 6.40
N ASN A 461 2.16 -30.68 5.50
CA ASN A 461 1.80 -32.05 5.86
C ASN A 461 2.90 -32.76 6.65
N THR A 462 4.18 -32.42 6.39
CA THR A 462 5.31 -33.06 7.03
C THR A 462 5.68 -32.42 8.39
N HIS A 463 5.65 -31.09 8.47
CA HIS A 463 6.18 -30.38 9.63
C HIS A 463 5.11 -29.77 10.53
N ILE A 464 3.98 -29.30 9.98
CA ILE A 464 3.00 -28.52 10.72
C ILE A 464 1.92 -29.41 11.36
N LYS A 465 1.54 -30.53 10.76
CA LYS A 465 0.54 -31.47 11.35
C LYS A 465 1.00 -32.21 12.59
N LYS A 466 2.29 -32.20 12.89
CA LYS A 466 2.90 -32.93 14.04
C LYS A 466 2.95 -32.15 15.35
N GLY A 467 2.50 -30.92 15.42
CA GLY A 467 2.49 -30.11 16.64
C GLY A 467 1.48 -28.96 16.60
N LYS A 468 1.12 -28.42 17.77
CA LYS A 468 0.36 -27.17 17.87
C LYS A 468 1.17 -26.06 17.18
N SER A 469 0.78 -25.70 15.98
CA SER A 469 1.48 -24.71 15.17
C SER A 469 1.31 -23.32 15.78
N ASP A 470 2.35 -22.84 16.45
CA ASP A 470 2.45 -21.47 16.89
C ASP A 470 2.77 -20.58 15.68
N ILE A 471 2.13 -19.44 15.56
CA ILE A 471 2.38 -18.47 14.48
C ILE A 471 3.86 -18.07 14.40
N ARG A 472 4.58 -18.10 15.52
CA ARG A 472 6.02 -17.84 15.59
C ARG A 472 6.85 -18.75 14.69
N GLN A 473 6.38 -20.00 14.47
CA GLN A 473 7.05 -20.99 13.65
C GLN A 473 6.49 -21.04 12.23
N THR A 474 5.26 -20.59 12.01
CA THR A 474 4.55 -20.73 10.74
C THR A 474 4.40 -19.42 9.95
N TRP A 475 4.86 -18.28 10.49
CA TRP A 475 4.65 -16.97 9.87
C TRP A 475 5.17 -16.85 8.42
N VAL A 476 6.34 -17.44 8.14
CA VAL A 476 6.93 -17.47 6.79
C VAL A 476 6.04 -18.28 5.85
N TYR A 477 5.60 -19.46 6.27
CA TYR A 477 4.70 -20.30 5.49
C TYR A 477 3.37 -19.57 5.21
N ASP A 478 2.78 -18.99 6.24
CA ASP A 478 1.53 -18.25 6.11
C ASP A 478 1.68 -16.99 5.24
N PHE A 479 2.81 -16.28 5.33
CA PHE A 479 3.13 -15.16 4.46
C PHE A 479 3.23 -15.58 3.00
N VAL A 480 4.00 -16.62 2.70
CA VAL A 480 4.15 -17.10 1.32
C VAL A 480 2.81 -17.54 0.76
N ARG A 481 2.02 -18.32 1.52
CA ARG A 481 0.73 -18.85 1.06
C ARG A 481 -0.34 -17.76 0.89
N ARG A 482 -0.42 -16.81 1.82
CA ARG A 482 -1.53 -15.82 1.87
C ARG A 482 -1.24 -14.53 1.13
N VAL A 483 0.05 -14.17 0.94
CA VAL A 483 0.46 -12.94 0.26
C VAL A 483 1.19 -13.26 -1.03
N PHE A 484 2.30 -13.98 -0.94
CA PHE A 484 3.21 -14.16 -2.07
C PHE A 484 2.55 -14.94 -3.23
N VAL A 485 1.89 -16.06 -2.95
CA VAL A 485 1.23 -16.86 -3.99
C VAL A 485 0.11 -16.11 -4.70
N PRO A 486 -0.86 -15.47 -4.03
CA PRO A 486 -1.90 -14.68 -4.71
C PRO A 486 -1.35 -13.49 -5.51
N VAL A 487 -0.34 -12.80 -4.99
CA VAL A 487 0.30 -11.66 -5.67
C VAL A 487 1.02 -12.13 -6.93
N ILE A 488 1.79 -13.21 -6.85
CA ILE A 488 2.44 -13.80 -8.04
C ILE A 488 1.40 -14.30 -9.03
N MET A 489 0.30 -14.91 -8.57
CA MET A 489 -0.77 -15.37 -9.44
C MET A 489 -1.38 -14.21 -10.25
N ALA A 490 -1.69 -13.11 -9.60
CA ALA A 490 -2.19 -11.92 -10.29
C ALA A 490 -1.13 -11.28 -11.20
N SER A 491 0.12 -11.20 -10.73
CA SER A 491 1.23 -10.62 -11.50
C SER A 491 1.64 -11.51 -12.67
N SER A 492 1.38 -12.82 -12.62
CA SER A 492 1.77 -13.78 -13.65
C SER A 492 1.17 -13.46 -15.01
N PHE A 493 -0.08 -12.95 -15.02
CA PHE A 493 -0.74 -12.54 -16.25
C PHE A 493 0.00 -11.40 -16.95
N PHE A 494 0.39 -10.37 -16.17
CA PHE A 494 1.14 -9.22 -16.68
C PHE A 494 2.53 -9.64 -17.15
N PHE A 495 3.19 -10.46 -16.35
CA PHE A 495 4.53 -10.93 -16.65
C PHE A 495 4.57 -11.82 -17.90
N SER A 496 3.64 -12.77 -18.03
CA SER A 496 3.56 -13.65 -19.21
C SER A 496 3.22 -12.87 -20.47
N PHE A 497 2.32 -11.89 -20.38
CA PHE A 497 1.97 -11.04 -21.50
C PHE A 497 3.15 -10.17 -21.92
N TYR A 498 3.86 -9.55 -20.97
CA TYR A 498 5.08 -8.79 -21.25
C TYR A 498 6.13 -9.67 -21.93
N MET A 499 6.41 -10.84 -21.38
CA MET A 499 7.38 -11.78 -21.95
C MET A 499 6.99 -12.24 -23.36
N ALA A 500 5.70 -12.49 -23.61
CA ALA A 500 5.24 -12.89 -24.92
C ALA A 500 5.35 -11.76 -25.96
N THR A 501 5.01 -10.53 -25.58
CA THR A 501 5.15 -9.37 -26.49
C THR A 501 6.60 -9.04 -26.76
N GLU A 502 7.49 -9.25 -25.80
CA GLU A 502 8.93 -9.01 -25.98
C GLU A 502 9.57 -9.96 -26.99
N VAL A 503 9.02 -11.16 -27.17
CA VAL A 503 9.50 -12.11 -28.21
C VAL A 503 9.46 -11.50 -29.62
N PHE A 504 8.45 -10.66 -29.91
CA PHE A 504 8.34 -9.93 -31.16
C PHE A 504 8.80 -8.47 -31.06
N SER A 505 9.49 -8.11 -29.97
CA SER A 505 9.89 -6.73 -29.68
C SER A 505 8.70 -5.75 -29.68
N LEU A 506 7.52 -6.24 -29.28
CA LEU A 506 6.27 -5.48 -29.20
C LEU A 506 5.97 -5.03 -27.75
N SER A 507 6.99 -4.86 -26.92
CA SER A 507 6.85 -4.48 -25.50
C SER A 507 6.12 -3.17 -25.28
N GLU A 508 6.14 -2.26 -26.26
CA GLU A 508 5.37 -1.00 -26.22
C GLU A 508 3.86 -1.23 -26.17
N ILE A 509 3.36 -2.30 -26.79
CA ILE A 509 1.93 -2.67 -26.70
C ILE A 509 1.59 -3.06 -25.26
N CYS A 510 2.48 -3.80 -24.61
CA CYS A 510 2.32 -4.17 -23.21
C CYS A 510 2.33 -2.94 -22.31
N LYS A 511 3.29 -2.03 -22.50
CA LYS A 511 3.35 -0.76 -21.77
C LYS A 511 2.07 0.05 -22.00
N PHE A 512 1.64 0.21 -23.23
CA PHE A 512 0.40 0.90 -23.57
C PHE A 512 -0.81 0.29 -22.84
N LEU A 513 -1.00 -1.03 -22.93
CA LEU A 513 -2.15 -1.71 -22.35
C LEU A 513 -2.18 -1.60 -20.81
N PHE A 514 -1.02 -1.71 -20.15
CA PHE A 514 -0.97 -1.76 -18.70
C PHE A 514 -0.85 -0.40 -18.02
N PHE A 515 -0.20 0.57 -18.66
CA PHE A 515 0.06 1.88 -18.07
C PHE A 515 -0.84 2.99 -18.64
N THR A 516 -1.52 2.78 -19.78
CA THR A 516 -2.51 3.76 -20.26
C THR A 516 -3.72 3.75 -19.34
N ASN A 517 -4.16 4.93 -18.97
CA ASN A 517 -5.35 5.09 -18.15
C ASN A 517 -6.60 4.77 -18.99
N PHE A 518 -7.33 3.74 -18.63
CA PHE A 518 -8.64 3.44 -19.24
C PHE A 518 -9.77 4.25 -18.59
N ILE A 519 -9.56 4.78 -17.39
CA ILE A 519 -10.37 5.80 -16.77
C ILE A 519 -9.45 7.00 -16.55
N ASP A 520 -9.68 8.08 -17.28
CA ASP A 520 -8.98 9.36 -17.13
C ASP A 520 -10.02 10.47 -17.03
N ILE A 521 -10.49 10.72 -15.83
CA ILE A 521 -11.40 11.83 -15.53
C ILE A 521 -10.53 12.90 -14.88
N THR A 522 -10.28 13.98 -15.64
CA THR A 522 -9.45 15.10 -15.19
C THR A 522 -9.92 15.64 -13.83
N GLY A 523 -9.03 15.64 -12.85
CA GLY A 523 -9.33 16.10 -11.48
C GLY A 523 -10.03 15.10 -10.57
N VAL A 524 -10.42 13.91 -11.06
CA VAL A 524 -11.13 12.90 -10.24
C VAL A 524 -10.33 11.62 -10.07
N ALA A 525 -9.98 10.93 -11.15
CA ALA A 525 -9.28 9.65 -11.05
C ALA A 525 -8.51 9.31 -12.34
N ARG A 526 -7.34 8.67 -12.19
CA ARG A 526 -6.55 8.12 -13.30
C ARG A 526 -6.21 6.67 -13.01
N ILE A 527 -6.98 5.75 -13.59
CA ILE A 527 -6.89 4.32 -13.29
C ILE A 527 -6.33 3.58 -14.50
N ASN A 528 -5.29 2.79 -14.26
CA ASN A 528 -4.74 1.84 -15.21
C ASN A 528 -4.65 0.43 -14.59
N LEU A 529 -4.45 -0.58 -15.43
CA LEU A 529 -4.39 -1.98 -14.99
C LEU A 529 -3.28 -2.25 -13.97
N PHE A 530 -2.13 -1.59 -14.12
CA PHE A 530 -1.01 -1.77 -13.19
C PHE A 530 -1.33 -1.26 -11.78
N LYS A 531 -2.05 -0.14 -11.67
CA LYS A 531 -2.51 0.37 -10.36
C LYS A 531 -3.51 -0.57 -9.69
N ILE A 532 -4.40 -1.17 -10.47
CA ILE A 532 -5.33 -2.19 -9.94
C ILE A 532 -4.54 -3.39 -9.37
N LEU A 533 -3.50 -3.85 -10.07
CA LEU A 533 -2.64 -4.92 -9.57
C LEU A 533 -1.96 -4.55 -8.25
N ILE A 534 -1.48 -3.31 -8.11
CA ILE A 534 -0.88 -2.81 -6.86
C ILE A 534 -1.90 -2.84 -5.73
N VAL A 535 -3.11 -2.32 -5.96
CA VAL A 535 -4.19 -2.31 -4.95
C VAL A 535 -4.58 -3.73 -4.56
N PHE A 536 -4.70 -4.64 -5.52
CA PHE A 536 -4.96 -6.06 -5.27
C PHE A 536 -3.86 -6.72 -4.43
N SER A 537 -2.59 -6.44 -4.77
CA SER A 537 -1.45 -6.97 -4.03
C SER A 537 -1.43 -6.44 -2.59
N PHE A 538 -1.71 -5.15 -2.41
CA PHE A 538 -1.79 -4.51 -1.12
C PHE A 538 -2.94 -5.06 -0.25
N PHE A 539 -4.09 -5.42 -0.88
CA PHE A 539 -5.18 -6.12 -0.18
C PHE A 539 -4.71 -7.41 0.51
N HIS A 540 -3.93 -8.24 -0.19
CA HIS A 540 -3.42 -9.49 0.38
C HIS A 540 -2.42 -9.24 1.50
N VAL A 541 -1.59 -8.20 1.39
CA VAL A 541 -0.66 -7.78 2.46
C VAL A 541 -1.43 -7.36 3.70
N VAL A 542 -2.41 -6.47 3.57
CA VAL A 542 -3.22 -6.01 4.71
C VAL A 542 -4.01 -7.14 5.34
N LYS A 543 -4.62 -8.01 4.54
CA LYS A 543 -5.31 -9.21 5.01
C LYS A 543 -4.40 -10.12 5.84
N TYR A 544 -3.15 -10.26 5.43
CA TYR A 544 -2.15 -11.02 6.18
C TYR A 544 -1.74 -10.31 7.46
N LEU A 545 -1.52 -8.99 7.44
CA LEU A 545 -1.21 -8.20 8.64
C LEU A 545 -2.33 -8.30 9.68
N VAL A 546 -3.59 -8.22 9.27
CA VAL A 546 -4.75 -8.42 10.14
C VAL A 546 -4.73 -9.83 10.75
N TYR A 547 -4.43 -10.85 9.94
CA TYR A 547 -4.31 -12.23 10.43
C TYR A 547 -3.19 -12.38 11.45
N VAL A 548 -2.02 -11.82 11.19
CA VAL A 548 -0.86 -11.85 12.10
C VAL A 548 -1.22 -11.14 13.41
N PHE A 549 -1.78 -9.94 13.32
CA PHE A 549 -2.22 -9.18 14.48
C PHE A 549 -3.21 -9.96 15.34
N HIS A 550 -4.23 -10.56 14.72
CA HIS A 550 -5.23 -11.38 15.41
C HIS A 550 -4.61 -12.62 16.10
N SER A 551 -3.68 -13.28 15.42
CA SER A 551 -3.00 -14.47 15.94
C SER A 551 -2.07 -14.11 17.11
N PHE A 552 -1.32 -13.00 17.02
CA PHE A 552 -0.52 -12.50 18.14
C PHE A 552 -1.38 -12.07 19.33
N PHE A 553 -2.51 -11.41 19.07
CA PHE A 553 -3.45 -11.03 20.10
C PHE A 553 -3.97 -12.23 20.89
N ILE A 554 -4.41 -13.28 20.16
CA ILE A 554 -4.86 -14.52 20.80
C ILE A 554 -3.72 -15.19 21.59
N LEU A 555 -2.51 -15.21 21.06
CA LEU A 555 -1.35 -15.80 21.70
C LEU A 555 -0.98 -15.09 23.00
N TYR A 556 -1.06 -13.76 23.00
CA TYR A 556 -0.72 -12.94 24.17
C TYR A 556 -1.79 -12.98 25.27
N TYR A 557 -3.07 -13.02 24.88
CA TYR A 557 -4.20 -13.00 25.83
C TYR A 557 -4.86 -14.35 26.04
N GLY A 558 -4.61 -15.36 25.23
CA GLY A 558 -5.29 -16.66 25.26
C GLY A 558 -5.02 -17.52 26.50
N GLY A 559 -3.97 -17.21 27.26
CA GLY A 559 -3.66 -17.84 28.55
C GLY A 559 -4.34 -17.19 29.77
N LYS A 560 -5.05 -16.05 29.57
CA LYS A 560 -5.73 -15.30 30.64
C LYS A 560 -7.22 -15.66 30.70
N LYS A 561 -7.89 -15.34 31.83
CA LYS A 561 -9.33 -15.66 32.05
C LYS A 561 -10.18 -15.15 30.86
N LYS A 562 -11.26 -15.89 30.52
CA LYS A 562 -12.17 -15.56 29.39
C LYS A 562 -12.74 -14.13 29.46
N THR A 563 -12.91 -13.57 30.65
CA THR A 563 -13.35 -12.18 30.89
C THR A 563 -12.42 -11.15 30.27
N VAL A 564 -11.09 -11.35 30.34
CA VAL A 564 -10.09 -10.43 29.81
C VAL A 564 -10.08 -10.42 28.26
N ILE A 565 -10.44 -11.55 27.63
CA ILE A 565 -10.55 -11.64 26.17
C ILE A 565 -11.76 -10.85 25.68
N GLY A 566 -12.87 -10.88 26.42
CA GLY A 566 -14.08 -10.12 26.10
C GLY A 566 -13.87 -8.62 26.16
N GLU A 567 -13.26 -8.11 27.24
CA GLU A 567 -12.96 -6.68 27.41
C GLU A 567 -12.06 -6.14 26.31
N LYS A 568 -11.09 -6.94 25.84
CA LYS A 568 -10.13 -6.52 24.82
C LYS A 568 -10.56 -6.82 23.38
N ALA A 569 -11.68 -7.50 23.17
CA ALA A 569 -12.22 -7.75 21.84
C ALA A 569 -12.57 -6.46 21.08
N LEU A 570 -12.98 -5.42 21.80
CA LEU A 570 -13.25 -4.11 21.22
C LEU A 570 -11.97 -3.48 20.64
N VAL A 571 -10.85 -3.53 21.37
CA VAL A 571 -9.55 -3.02 20.89
C VAL A 571 -9.12 -3.76 19.63
N MET A 572 -9.28 -5.09 19.61
CA MET A 572 -8.97 -5.91 18.45
C MET A 572 -9.79 -5.51 17.22
N LYS A 573 -11.11 -5.30 17.40
CA LYS A 573 -12.02 -4.87 16.33
C LYS A 573 -11.63 -3.47 15.82
N LEU A 574 -11.32 -2.56 16.74
CA LEU A 574 -10.91 -1.19 16.39
C LEU A 574 -9.61 -1.17 15.58
N CYS A 575 -8.58 -1.91 16.01
CA CYS A 575 -7.33 -2.04 15.25
C CYS A 575 -7.55 -2.66 13.87
N THR A 576 -8.40 -3.68 13.77
CA THR A 576 -8.75 -4.31 12.50
C THR A 576 -9.46 -3.32 11.58
N PHE A 577 -10.41 -2.56 12.11
CA PHE A 577 -11.10 -1.51 11.36
C PHE A 577 -10.11 -0.43 10.86
N THR A 578 -9.19 0.02 11.72
CA THR A 578 -8.17 1.02 11.35
C THR A 578 -7.27 0.52 10.23
N MET A 579 -6.84 -0.76 10.28
CA MET A 579 -6.03 -1.36 9.20
C MET A 579 -6.78 -1.39 7.87
N TRP A 580 -8.07 -1.75 7.86
CA TRP A 580 -8.88 -1.75 6.64
C TRP A 580 -9.19 -0.35 6.15
N PHE A 581 -9.44 0.59 7.05
CA PHE A 581 -9.63 2.01 6.72
C PHE A 581 -8.37 2.58 6.05
N LEU A 582 -7.20 2.32 6.62
CA LEU A 582 -5.92 2.74 6.05
C LEU A 582 -5.69 2.11 4.67
N TYR A 583 -6.07 0.83 4.50
CA TYR A 583 -6.02 0.17 3.19
C TYR A 583 -6.86 0.93 2.14
N VAL A 584 -8.09 1.31 2.47
CA VAL A 584 -8.97 2.04 1.55
C VAL A 584 -8.37 3.39 1.16
N VAL A 585 -7.87 4.14 2.13
CA VAL A 585 -7.24 5.46 1.90
C VAL A 585 -6.01 5.32 1.00
N ILE A 586 -5.10 4.40 1.32
CA ILE A 586 -3.88 4.17 0.51
C ILE A 586 -4.26 3.68 -0.89
N SER A 587 -5.28 2.82 -1.02
CA SER A 587 -5.75 2.34 -2.31
C SER A 587 -6.32 3.48 -3.18
N MET A 588 -7.06 4.41 -2.59
CA MET A 588 -7.54 5.61 -3.29
C MET A 588 -6.38 6.49 -3.77
N LEU A 589 -5.35 6.68 -2.95
CA LEU A 589 -4.14 7.42 -3.32
C LEU A 589 -3.38 6.71 -4.46
N CYS A 590 -3.23 5.38 -4.40
CA CYS A 590 -2.60 4.60 -5.47
C CYS A 590 -3.36 4.69 -6.80
N LEU A 591 -4.68 4.77 -6.75
CA LEU A 591 -5.52 4.95 -7.94
C LEU A 591 -5.55 6.40 -8.44
N ASN A 592 -4.76 7.31 -7.83
CA ASN A 592 -4.74 8.74 -8.14
C ASN A 592 -6.14 9.39 -8.10
N ILE A 593 -6.96 8.97 -7.14
CA ILE A 593 -8.22 9.66 -6.84
C ILE A 593 -7.87 11.01 -6.21
N SER A 594 -8.60 12.07 -6.60
CA SER A 594 -8.31 13.42 -6.15
C SER A 594 -8.25 13.52 -4.62
N THR A 595 -7.12 14.03 -4.11
CA THR A 595 -6.92 14.22 -2.66
C THR A 595 -7.97 15.13 -2.05
N SER A 596 -8.45 16.13 -2.79
CA SER A 596 -9.54 17.01 -2.37
C SER A 596 -10.85 16.23 -2.15
N GLY A 597 -11.21 15.33 -3.06
CA GLY A 597 -12.38 14.46 -2.90
C GLY A 597 -12.25 13.53 -1.68
N ILE A 598 -11.06 12.94 -1.47
CA ILE A 598 -10.79 12.10 -0.30
C ILE A 598 -10.89 12.93 0.98
N LEU A 599 -10.31 14.13 1.02
CA LEU A 599 -10.37 15.00 2.20
C LEU A 599 -11.81 15.45 2.52
N VAL A 600 -12.62 15.78 1.53
CA VAL A 600 -14.04 16.13 1.72
C VAL A 600 -14.81 14.92 2.27
N ALA A 601 -14.64 13.73 1.69
CA ALA A 601 -15.30 12.52 2.16
C ALA A 601 -14.85 12.15 3.59
N MET A 602 -13.54 12.23 3.87
CA MET A 602 -12.98 11.99 5.21
C MET A 602 -13.44 13.05 6.21
N GLY A 603 -13.51 14.31 5.80
CA GLY A 603 -14.04 15.40 6.62
C GLY A 603 -15.51 15.16 7.00
N GLY A 604 -16.35 14.81 6.03
CA GLY A 604 -17.74 14.43 6.28
C GLY A 604 -17.89 13.22 7.21
N LEU A 605 -17.10 12.18 6.96
CA LEU A 605 -17.10 10.98 7.82
C LEU A 605 -16.61 11.29 9.23
N SER A 606 -15.52 12.06 9.37
CA SER A 606 -14.99 12.47 10.69
C SER A 606 -15.99 13.31 11.46
N THR A 607 -16.66 14.23 10.79
CA THR A 607 -17.73 15.06 11.38
C THR A 607 -18.89 14.17 11.82
N GLY A 608 -19.34 13.24 10.97
CA GLY A 608 -20.42 12.30 11.32
C GLY A 608 -20.06 11.41 12.51
N ILE A 609 -18.86 10.83 12.54
CA ILE A 609 -18.36 10.05 13.68
C ILE A 609 -18.23 10.93 14.93
N GLY A 610 -17.70 12.15 14.78
CA GLY A 610 -17.58 13.11 15.88
C GLY A 610 -18.93 13.42 16.55
N PHE A 611 -19.96 13.69 15.74
CA PHE A 611 -21.33 13.87 16.26
C PHE A 611 -21.89 12.61 16.91
N ALA A 612 -21.70 11.44 16.30
CA ALA A 612 -22.17 10.18 16.87
C ALA A 612 -21.46 9.81 18.19
N MET A 613 -20.21 10.23 18.36
CA MET A 613 -19.41 9.97 19.56
C MET A 613 -19.45 11.11 20.58
N LYS A 614 -20.17 12.20 20.31
CA LYS A 614 -20.20 13.39 21.15
C LYS A 614 -20.48 13.03 22.61
N ASP A 615 -21.60 12.35 22.87
CA ASP A 615 -22.01 12.01 24.24
C ASP A 615 -21.00 11.10 24.96
N THR A 616 -20.37 10.19 24.20
CA THR A 616 -19.33 9.29 24.75
C THR A 616 -18.08 10.08 25.16
N LEU A 617 -17.65 11.02 24.31
CA LEU A 617 -16.51 11.90 24.60
C LEU A 617 -16.80 12.85 25.75
N GLU A 618 -18.00 13.45 25.80
CA GLU A 618 -18.42 14.28 26.91
C GLU A 618 -18.39 13.49 28.24
N ASN A 619 -18.95 12.29 28.25
CA ASN A 619 -18.92 11.43 29.46
C ASN A 619 -17.49 11.11 29.90
N LEU A 620 -16.58 10.81 28.95
CA LEU A 620 -15.17 10.57 29.24
C LEU A 620 -14.50 11.81 29.88
N PHE A 621 -14.63 12.98 29.27
CA PHE A 621 -14.02 14.22 29.78
C PHE A 621 -14.61 14.60 31.14
N TYR A 622 -15.91 14.50 31.30
CA TYR A 622 -16.55 14.79 32.58
C TYR A 622 -16.22 13.76 33.65
N GLY A 623 -16.07 12.48 33.28
CA GLY A 623 -15.60 11.44 34.21
C GLY A 623 -14.20 11.76 34.76
N VAL A 624 -13.27 12.11 33.88
CA VAL A 624 -11.93 12.55 34.29
C VAL A 624 -12.03 13.80 35.18
N SER A 625 -12.87 14.78 34.82
CA SER A 625 -13.05 16.01 35.62
C SER A 625 -13.68 15.75 36.96
N LEU A 626 -14.62 14.81 37.08
CA LEU A 626 -15.19 14.40 38.33
C LEU A 626 -14.16 13.75 39.27
N MET A 627 -13.32 12.83 38.70
CA MET A 627 -12.23 12.17 39.43
C MET A 627 -11.15 13.14 39.92
N THR A 628 -10.86 14.20 39.18
CA THR A 628 -9.75 15.15 39.48
C THR A 628 -10.04 16.14 40.60
N GLY A 629 -11.14 15.98 41.34
CA GLY A 629 -11.33 16.73 42.55
C GLY A 629 -12.75 17.25 42.86
N ARG A 630 -13.74 16.98 41.99
CA ARG A 630 -15.12 17.35 42.32
C ARG A 630 -15.84 16.31 43.14
N LEU A 631 -15.52 15.05 42.97
CA LEU A 631 -16.20 13.93 43.63
C LEU A 631 -15.17 12.85 44.01
N HIS A 632 -15.36 12.21 45.13
CA HIS A 632 -14.54 11.11 45.59
C HIS A 632 -15.43 9.88 45.91
N ILE A 633 -14.84 8.71 45.71
CA ILE A 633 -15.49 7.46 46.17
C ILE A 633 -15.68 7.54 47.65
N GLY A 634 -16.87 7.23 48.11
CA GLY A 634 -17.29 7.38 49.52
C GLY A 634 -18.01 8.69 49.84
N ASP A 635 -18.08 9.66 48.96
CA ASP A 635 -18.86 10.88 49.14
C ASP A 635 -20.37 10.54 49.10
N ILE A 636 -21.13 11.18 50.02
CA ILE A 636 -22.62 11.12 49.99
C ILE A 636 -23.09 12.36 49.25
N ILE A 637 -23.81 12.11 48.15
CA ILE A 637 -24.34 13.18 47.31
C ILE A 637 -25.86 13.06 47.16
N GLU A 638 -26.46 14.20 46.80
CA GLU A 638 -27.87 14.29 46.39
C GLU A 638 -27.96 14.94 45.02
N CYS A 639 -28.48 14.19 44.06
CA CYS A 639 -28.65 14.64 42.67
C CYS A 639 -30.00 14.12 42.15
N ASP A 640 -30.81 14.98 41.53
CA ASP A 640 -32.16 14.62 41.01
C ASP A 640 -33.06 13.93 42.01
N GLY A 641 -33.00 14.31 43.29
CA GLY A 641 -33.79 13.68 44.32
C GLY A 641 -33.25 12.33 44.82
N VAL A 642 -32.21 11.80 44.22
CA VAL A 642 -31.54 10.59 44.65
C VAL A 642 -30.42 10.97 45.61
N ARG A 643 -30.46 10.41 46.79
CA ARG A 643 -29.43 10.55 47.82
C ARG A 643 -28.73 9.20 47.99
N GLY A 644 -27.39 9.19 47.88
CA GLY A 644 -26.64 7.96 48.08
C GLY A 644 -25.13 8.19 48.13
N GLN A 645 -24.39 7.12 48.36
CA GLN A 645 -22.95 7.10 48.46
C GLN A 645 -22.32 6.74 47.12
N VAL A 646 -21.30 7.49 46.68
CA VAL A 646 -20.53 7.19 45.47
C VAL A 646 -19.68 5.93 45.69
N VAL A 647 -19.98 4.87 44.94
CA VAL A 647 -19.33 3.56 45.04
C VAL A 647 -18.18 3.47 44.00
N ASP A 648 -18.43 3.94 42.77
CA ASP A 648 -17.45 3.89 41.71
C ASP A 648 -17.60 5.08 40.73
N ILE A 649 -16.47 5.54 40.19
CA ILE A 649 -16.45 6.56 39.16
C ILE A 649 -15.69 6.00 37.98
N SER A 650 -16.41 5.59 36.92
CA SER A 650 -15.84 5.11 35.69
C SER A 650 -15.72 6.25 34.65
N TYR A 651 -15.10 5.95 33.51
CA TYR A 651 -14.98 6.93 32.42
C TYR A 651 -16.30 7.30 31.75
N GLN A 652 -17.37 6.53 31.94
CA GLN A 652 -18.69 6.78 31.32
C GLN A 652 -19.77 7.15 32.32
N SER A 653 -19.71 6.58 33.50
CA SER A 653 -20.76 6.74 34.51
C SER A 653 -20.20 6.74 35.94
N THR A 654 -20.89 7.41 36.84
CA THR A 654 -20.65 7.38 38.27
C THR A 654 -21.74 6.54 38.93
N MET A 655 -21.37 5.53 39.72
CA MET A 655 -22.28 4.64 40.43
C MET A 655 -22.51 5.15 41.83
N ILE A 656 -23.79 5.26 42.21
CA ILE A 656 -24.23 5.74 43.53
C ILE A 656 -25.10 4.64 44.14
N GLU A 657 -24.77 4.22 45.36
CA GLU A 657 -25.57 3.34 46.16
C GLU A 657 -26.57 4.17 47.00
N ALA A 658 -27.84 4.04 46.68
CA ALA A 658 -28.91 4.76 47.38
C ALA A 658 -29.20 4.13 48.75
N LEU A 659 -29.95 4.83 49.57
CA LEU A 659 -30.27 4.41 50.95
C LEU A 659 -31.07 3.09 51.03
N ASP A 660 -31.74 2.72 49.94
CA ASP A 660 -32.46 1.44 49.81
C ASP A 660 -31.58 0.28 49.35
N GLY A 661 -30.27 0.53 49.14
CA GLY A 661 -29.31 -0.44 48.65
C GLY A 661 -29.29 -0.61 47.12
N SER A 662 -30.07 0.16 46.37
CA SER A 662 -30.06 0.14 44.94
C SER A 662 -28.83 0.88 44.39
N ILE A 663 -28.24 0.37 43.28
CA ILE A 663 -27.13 1.05 42.59
C ILE A 663 -27.69 1.80 41.40
N ILE A 664 -27.53 3.10 41.39
CA ILE A 664 -27.96 3.99 40.33
C ILE A 664 -26.74 4.47 39.59
N ALA A 665 -26.70 4.25 38.27
CA ALA A 665 -25.62 4.73 37.38
C ALA A 665 -26.03 6.06 36.74
N PHE A 666 -25.39 7.13 37.12
CA PHE A 666 -25.52 8.42 36.48
C PHE A 666 -24.49 8.56 35.37
N LEU A 667 -24.87 8.95 34.15
CA LEU A 667 -23.92 9.34 33.12
C LEU A 667 -23.13 10.56 33.61
N ASN A 668 -21.82 10.55 33.36
CA ASN A 668 -20.94 11.61 33.87
C ASN A 668 -21.31 13.00 33.36
N ASN A 669 -21.80 13.12 32.10
CA ASN A 669 -22.27 14.39 31.56
C ASN A 669 -23.50 14.91 32.29
N GLN A 670 -24.42 14.02 32.72
CA GLN A 670 -25.61 14.41 33.49
C GLN A 670 -25.23 14.90 34.87
N LEU A 671 -24.34 14.16 35.54
CA LEU A 671 -23.88 14.52 36.88
C LEU A 671 -23.06 15.82 36.89
N PHE A 672 -22.24 16.04 35.85
CA PHE A 672 -21.39 17.23 35.73
C PHE A 672 -22.18 18.48 35.35
N SER A 673 -23.18 18.36 34.47
CA SER A 673 -24.01 19.46 33.97
C SER A 673 -25.10 19.89 34.95
N LYS A 674 -25.48 19.02 35.87
CA LYS A 674 -26.48 19.31 36.91
C LYS A 674 -25.83 19.75 38.21
N ASN A 675 -26.59 20.50 39.00
CA ASN A 675 -26.18 20.83 40.36
C ASN A 675 -26.41 19.65 41.27
N PHE A 676 -25.39 19.11 41.87
CA PHE A 676 -25.50 18.12 42.93
C PHE A 676 -25.01 18.72 44.26
N LYS A 677 -25.60 18.23 45.33
CA LYS A 677 -25.16 18.59 46.69
C LYS A 677 -24.20 17.52 47.17
N ASN A 678 -22.95 17.87 47.50
CA ASN A 678 -22.04 16.97 48.20
C ASN A 678 -22.17 17.25 49.71
N LEU A 679 -22.72 16.29 50.43
CA LEU A 679 -23.05 16.40 51.81
C LEU A 679 -21.88 16.08 52.74
N THR A 680 -20.86 15.37 52.25
CA THR A 680 -19.71 14.91 53.03
C THR A 680 -18.46 15.73 52.89
N ARG A 681 -18.32 16.50 51.80
CA ARG A 681 -17.07 17.19 51.45
C ARG A 681 -16.66 18.29 52.42
N ASN A 682 -17.65 19.00 53.02
CA ASN A 682 -17.37 20.12 53.90
C ASN A 682 -16.99 19.64 55.30
N HIS A 683 -17.97 19.16 56.07
CA HIS A 683 -17.75 18.78 57.47
C HIS A 683 -18.45 17.50 57.88
N ARG A 684 -19.07 16.81 56.93
CA ARG A 684 -19.81 15.53 57.12
C ARG A 684 -21.04 15.61 58.04
N TYR A 685 -21.53 16.79 58.34
CA TYR A 685 -22.74 17.02 59.09
C TYR A 685 -23.74 17.81 58.26
N GLU A 686 -25.01 17.54 58.42
CA GLU A 686 -26.11 18.30 57.83
C GLU A 686 -27.11 18.75 58.92
N VAL A 687 -27.81 19.84 58.64
CA VAL A 687 -28.85 20.35 59.54
C VAL A 687 -30.10 19.47 59.41
N ALA A 688 -30.55 18.86 60.47
CA ALA A 688 -31.83 18.22 60.55
C ALA A 688 -32.80 19.14 61.31
N GLN A 689 -34.04 19.15 60.86
CA GLN A 689 -35.11 19.87 61.47
C GLN A 689 -36.14 18.80 61.92
N ILE A 690 -36.23 18.59 63.25
CA ILE A 690 -37.02 17.54 63.81
C ILE A 690 -38.25 18.18 64.49
N PRO A 691 -39.46 17.97 64.00
CA PRO A 691 -40.66 18.50 64.59
C PRO A 691 -41.00 17.69 65.80
N VAL A 692 -41.42 18.39 66.87
CA VAL A 692 -41.95 17.78 68.15
C VAL A 692 -43.14 18.59 68.59
N ASP A 693 -44.33 17.95 68.71
CA ASP A 693 -45.56 18.63 69.08
C ASP A 693 -45.82 18.44 70.52
N VAL A 694 -46.16 19.52 71.19
CA VAL A 694 -46.63 19.53 72.61
C VAL A 694 -48.03 20.08 72.73
N ALA A 695 -48.81 19.57 73.69
CA ALA A 695 -50.18 19.95 73.87
C ALA A 695 -50.33 21.47 74.17
N TYR A 696 -51.41 22.08 73.75
CA TYR A 696 -51.79 23.43 74.15
C TYR A 696 -51.86 23.57 75.65
N GLY A 697 -51.32 24.63 76.20
CA GLY A 697 -51.20 24.89 77.64
C GLY A 697 -49.88 24.38 78.27
N THR A 698 -49.04 23.67 77.52
CA THR A 698 -47.72 23.26 78.01
C THR A 698 -46.85 24.48 78.20
N ASP A 699 -46.08 24.56 79.29
CA ASP A 699 -45.02 25.58 79.41
C ASP A 699 -43.86 25.28 78.45
N ILE A 700 -43.79 26.15 77.45
CA ILE A 700 -42.80 26.00 76.32
C ILE A 700 -41.36 26.11 76.80
N GLU A 701 -41.05 26.97 77.75
CA GLU A 701 -39.71 27.11 78.33
C GLU A 701 -39.31 25.87 79.12
N ASN A 702 -40.20 25.31 79.88
CA ASN A 702 -39.97 24.02 80.59
C ASN A 702 -39.75 22.87 79.56
N ALA A 703 -40.67 22.78 78.60
CA ALA A 703 -40.49 21.78 77.51
C ALA A 703 -39.16 21.89 76.77
N ARG A 704 -38.78 23.11 76.43
CA ARG A 704 -37.50 23.46 75.82
C ARG A 704 -36.30 23.02 76.69
N SER A 705 -36.37 23.33 78.01
CA SER A 705 -35.32 22.94 78.95
C SER A 705 -35.17 21.44 79.06
N ILE A 706 -36.27 20.70 79.15
CA ILE A 706 -36.28 19.20 79.22
C ILE A 706 -35.71 18.60 77.88
N MET A 707 -36.14 19.14 76.73
CA MET A 707 -35.63 18.70 75.49
C MET A 707 -34.11 18.99 75.35
N THR A 708 -33.68 20.14 75.83
CA THR A 708 -32.26 20.52 75.81
C THR A 708 -31.45 19.57 76.65
N ASP A 709 -31.90 19.21 77.83
CA ASP A 709 -31.22 18.30 78.74
C ASP A 709 -31.21 16.85 78.20
N ALA A 710 -32.25 16.41 77.53
CA ALA A 710 -32.31 15.12 76.89
C ALA A 710 -31.41 15.00 75.69
N ILE A 711 -31.39 15.99 74.78
CA ILE A 711 -30.57 15.99 73.55
C ILE A 711 -29.11 16.19 73.91
N SER A 712 -28.75 17.02 74.89
CA SER A 712 -27.38 17.22 75.35
C SER A 712 -26.61 15.96 75.75
N LYS A 713 -27.33 14.93 76.21
CA LYS A 713 -26.82 13.64 76.66
C LYS A 713 -26.47 12.70 75.47
N LEU A 714 -26.96 13.04 74.30
CA LEU A 714 -26.67 12.23 73.10
C LEU A 714 -25.27 12.52 72.56
N GLU A 715 -24.66 11.49 71.94
CA GLU A 715 -23.32 11.62 71.31
C GLU A 715 -23.36 11.79 69.79
N ASN A 716 -24.50 11.49 69.17
CA ASN A 716 -24.66 11.36 67.73
C ASN A 716 -24.95 12.72 66.99
N TYR A 717 -24.45 13.85 67.51
CA TYR A 717 -24.59 15.17 66.83
C TYR A 717 -23.29 15.98 67.00
N ASP A 718 -23.13 17.05 66.16
CA ASP A 718 -21.98 17.96 66.24
C ASP A 718 -22.07 18.88 67.50
N LYS A 719 -21.29 18.51 68.52
CA LYS A 719 -21.26 19.27 69.80
C LYS A 719 -20.68 20.69 69.66
N THR A 720 -19.85 20.92 68.59
CA THR A 720 -19.23 22.23 68.41
C THR A 720 -20.25 23.26 67.87
N ARG A 721 -21.17 22.82 67.05
CA ARG A 721 -22.21 23.65 66.43
C ARG A 721 -23.50 23.65 67.30
N GLY A 722 -23.66 22.67 68.16
CA GLY A 722 -24.79 22.55 69.03
C GLY A 722 -26.12 22.34 68.29
N PHE A 723 -27.20 22.59 69.05
CA PHE A 723 -28.55 22.56 68.50
C PHE A 723 -29.37 23.73 69.06
N ARG A 724 -30.50 24.04 68.45
CA ARG A 724 -31.45 25.04 68.88
C ARG A 724 -32.87 24.47 68.85
N ILE A 725 -33.67 24.77 69.84
CA ILE A 725 -35.08 24.39 69.88
C ILE A 725 -35.87 25.69 69.69
N VAL A 726 -36.60 25.75 68.59
CA VAL A 726 -37.42 26.92 68.21
C VAL A 726 -38.90 26.52 68.17
N LEU A 727 -39.75 27.45 68.49
CA LEU A 727 -41.16 27.32 68.19
C LEU A 727 -41.37 27.55 66.72
N LYS A 728 -41.95 26.54 66.01
CA LYS A 728 -42.13 26.63 64.53
C LYS A 728 -43.48 27.29 64.24
N GLU A 729 -44.50 26.72 64.75
CA GLU A 729 -45.91 27.17 64.53
C GLU A 729 -46.89 26.67 65.58
N LEU A 730 -48.04 27.32 65.67
CA LEU A 730 -49.19 26.84 66.44
C LEU A 730 -49.99 25.92 65.49
N GLY A 731 -49.91 24.64 65.70
CA GLY A 731 -50.48 23.62 64.83
C GLY A 731 -51.93 23.33 65.16
N GLU A 732 -52.59 22.51 64.36
CA GLU A 732 -54.03 22.22 64.55
C GLU A 732 -54.34 21.50 65.89
N SER A 733 -53.38 20.70 66.41
CA SER A 733 -53.63 19.90 67.61
C SER A 733 -52.72 20.24 68.79
N GLY A 734 -51.73 21.16 68.59
CA GLY A 734 -50.73 21.51 69.61
C GLY A 734 -49.73 22.50 69.12
N VAL A 735 -48.76 22.84 69.95
CA VAL A 735 -47.68 23.75 69.65
C VAL A 735 -46.53 22.94 69.10
N GLN A 736 -46.12 23.24 67.81
CA GLN A 736 -44.96 22.58 67.14
C GLN A 736 -43.66 23.24 67.51
N LEU A 737 -42.86 22.51 68.25
CA LEU A 737 -41.42 22.87 68.48
C LEU A 737 -40.59 22.20 67.40
N ARG A 738 -39.48 22.83 67.06
CA ARG A 738 -38.57 22.26 66.07
C ARG A 738 -37.15 22.23 66.66
N VAL A 739 -36.58 21.03 66.69
CA VAL A 739 -35.17 20.88 67.00
C VAL A 739 -34.37 21.07 65.74
N VAL A 740 -33.53 22.09 65.69
CA VAL A 740 -32.56 22.36 64.58
C VAL A 740 -31.21 21.88 65.08
N ILE A 741 -30.72 20.79 64.51
CA ILE A 741 -29.53 20.10 64.99
C ILE A 741 -28.62 19.66 63.88
N TRP A 742 -27.31 19.66 64.08
CA TRP A 742 -26.34 19.15 63.12
C TRP A 742 -26.07 17.67 63.36
N LEU A 743 -26.50 16.82 62.41
CA LEU A 743 -26.36 15.38 62.44
C LEU A 743 -25.37 14.85 61.41
N PRO A 744 -24.62 13.76 61.73
CA PRO A 744 -23.71 13.17 60.73
C PRO A 744 -24.49 12.69 59.52
N VAL A 745 -24.00 12.98 58.32
CA VAL A 745 -24.68 12.68 57.04
C VAL A 745 -24.95 11.18 56.88
N ALA A 746 -23.95 10.34 57.29
CA ALA A 746 -24.00 8.88 57.10
C ALA A 746 -25.01 8.16 58.03
N THR A 747 -25.19 8.70 59.25
CA THR A 747 -26.06 8.08 60.29
C THR A 747 -27.24 8.92 60.67
N LYS A 748 -27.58 9.94 59.84
CA LYS A 748 -28.65 10.88 60.13
C LYS A 748 -29.97 10.24 60.52
N LEU A 749 -30.36 9.16 59.76
CA LEU A 749 -31.64 8.48 60.00
C LEU A 749 -31.69 7.88 61.42
N TYR A 750 -30.59 7.21 61.84
CA TYR A 750 -30.50 6.63 63.19
C TYR A 750 -30.42 7.74 64.28
N ALA A 751 -29.61 8.75 64.05
CA ALA A 751 -29.46 9.89 64.96
C ALA A 751 -30.79 10.64 65.18
N MET A 752 -31.60 10.76 64.11
CA MET A 752 -32.96 11.33 64.26
C MET A 752 -33.84 10.42 65.13
N GLY A 753 -33.78 9.10 64.97
CA GLY A 753 -34.50 8.14 65.86
C GLY A 753 -34.11 8.25 67.31
N ASP A 754 -32.78 8.34 67.55
CA ASP A 754 -32.24 8.50 68.89
C ASP A 754 -32.77 9.81 69.56
N ILE A 755 -32.89 10.87 68.79
CA ILE A 755 -33.42 12.15 69.28
C ILE A 755 -34.93 12.06 69.56
N TYR A 756 -35.72 11.43 68.71
CA TYR A 756 -37.14 11.24 68.94
C TYR A 756 -37.33 10.39 70.17
N GLU A 757 -36.61 9.32 70.36
CA GLU A 757 -36.73 8.44 71.55
C GLU A 757 -36.30 9.18 72.81
N ALA A 758 -35.19 9.88 72.80
CA ALA A 758 -34.72 10.69 73.93
C ALA A 758 -35.76 11.74 74.38
N VAL A 759 -36.33 12.47 73.43
CA VAL A 759 -37.32 13.50 73.67
C VAL A 759 -38.62 12.86 74.20
N TYR A 760 -39.07 11.75 73.56
CA TYR A 760 -40.27 11.04 73.97
C TYR A 760 -40.15 10.53 75.45
N ASN A 761 -39.05 9.86 75.79
CA ASN A 761 -38.76 9.38 77.09
C ASN A 761 -38.67 10.54 78.12
N ALA A 762 -38.04 11.65 77.77
CA ALA A 762 -37.89 12.84 78.62
C ALA A 762 -39.24 13.50 78.88
N PHE A 763 -40.12 13.59 77.91
CA PHE A 763 -41.44 14.19 78.03
C PHE A 763 -42.28 13.27 78.90
N ASN A 764 -42.30 11.97 78.70
CA ASN A 764 -43.09 11.03 79.61
C ASN A 764 -42.61 11.09 81.05
N ALA A 765 -41.27 11.15 81.28
CA ALA A 765 -40.72 11.23 82.61
C ALA A 765 -41.05 12.53 83.35
N ASN A 766 -41.33 13.63 82.64
CA ASN A 766 -41.63 14.97 83.24
C ASN A 766 -43.07 15.37 83.06
N GLY A 767 -43.95 14.44 82.61
CA GLY A 767 -45.41 14.66 82.53
C GLY A 767 -45.83 15.68 81.44
N ILE A 768 -45.01 15.91 80.44
CA ILE A 768 -45.35 16.74 79.27
C ILE A 768 -46.16 15.91 78.27
N SER A 769 -47.39 16.35 78.00
CA SER A 769 -48.30 15.67 77.13
C SER A 769 -48.07 15.99 75.70
N MET A 770 -47.89 14.96 74.84
CA MET A 770 -47.86 15.11 73.37
C MET A 770 -49.30 15.02 72.89
N PRO A 771 -49.71 15.96 72.02
CA PRO A 771 -51.09 16.06 71.64
C PRO A 771 -51.58 14.89 70.80
N PHE A 772 -52.77 14.35 71.18
CA PHE A 772 -53.53 13.58 70.24
C PHE A 772 -54.17 14.53 69.21
N PRO A 773 -54.63 14.08 68.09
CA PRO A 773 -55.40 14.93 67.17
C PRO A 773 -56.60 15.55 67.86
N GLN A 774 -56.60 16.86 67.90
CA GLN A 774 -57.72 17.60 68.52
C GLN A 774 -58.79 17.89 67.47
N ARG A 775 -60.09 17.66 67.86
CA ARG A 775 -61.17 18.04 66.97
C ARG A 775 -62.28 18.65 67.82
N ASP A 776 -62.61 19.86 67.50
CA ASP A 776 -63.79 20.52 68.14
C ASP A 776 -65.06 19.91 67.49
N ILE A 777 -65.78 19.20 68.27
CA ILE A 777 -67.05 18.61 67.86
C ILE A 777 -68.16 19.50 68.39
N HIS A 778 -68.86 20.22 67.56
CA HIS A 778 -70.14 20.86 67.89
C HIS A 778 -71.23 19.83 67.74
N ILE A 779 -71.75 19.40 68.91
CA ILE A 779 -72.96 18.58 68.97
C ILE A 779 -74.14 19.50 68.81
N ILE A 780 -74.76 19.47 67.69
CA ILE A 780 -76.04 20.16 67.45
C ILE A 780 -77.13 19.24 67.97
N GLU A 781 -77.70 19.58 69.17
CA GLU A 781 -78.89 18.87 69.67
C GLU A 781 -80.12 19.23 68.83
N ASP A 782 -80.72 18.16 68.33
CA ASP A 782 -82.03 18.07 67.70
C ASP A 782 -82.34 18.93 66.49
N MET A 783 -81.98 18.47 65.36
CA MET A 783 -82.64 18.93 64.10
C MET A 783 -84.08 18.31 64.12
N GLY A 784 -85.11 19.17 64.21
CA GLY A 784 -86.45 18.78 64.03
C GLY A 784 -86.76 17.97 62.78
N GLU A 785 -87.77 17.16 62.75
CA GLU A 785 -88.14 16.25 61.66
C GLU A 785 -88.22 16.93 60.25
N GLU A 786 -88.50 18.28 60.24
CA GLU A 786 -88.54 19.06 58.98
C GLU A 786 -87.21 19.30 58.36
N GLU A 787 -86.14 19.38 59.13
CA GLU A 787 -84.77 19.59 58.62
C GLU A 787 -84.08 18.29 58.15
N LYS A 788 -84.43 17.18 58.79
CA LYS A 788 -84.05 15.80 58.32
C LYS A 788 -84.67 15.52 56.96
N SER A 789 -85.94 15.90 56.73
CA SER A 789 -86.54 15.69 55.40
C SER A 789 -85.99 16.59 54.31
N ARG A 790 -85.39 17.71 54.67
CA ARG A 790 -84.65 18.60 53.70
C ARG A 790 -83.32 18.08 53.36
N LEU A 791 -82.54 17.51 54.30
CA LEU A 791 -81.19 16.93 54.04
C LEU A 791 -81.38 15.62 53.23
N GLU A 792 -82.42 14.79 53.50
CA GLU A 792 -82.68 13.61 52.65
C GLU A 792 -83.09 13.98 51.24
N ARG A 793 -83.72 15.10 50.97
CA ARG A 793 -84.00 15.61 49.60
C ARG A 793 -82.78 16.15 48.92
N ILE A 794 -81.74 16.69 49.61
CA ILE A 794 -80.48 17.20 49.02
C ILE A 794 -79.53 16.03 48.72
N THR A 795 -79.52 14.99 49.56
CA THR A 795 -78.65 13.83 49.35
C THR A 795 -79.23 12.86 48.34
N SER A 796 -80.52 12.82 48.13
CA SER A 796 -81.12 11.98 47.06
C SER A 796 -81.12 12.61 45.70
N GLY A 797 -80.70 13.88 45.56
CA GLY A 797 -80.67 14.62 44.33
C GLY A 797 -79.34 14.63 43.58
N SER A 798 -78.30 14.00 44.12
CA SER A 798 -76.90 14.03 43.43
C SER A 798 -76.42 12.65 43.11
N SER A 799 -77.18 11.88 42.32
CA SER A 799 -76.68 10.68 41.64
C SER A 799 -77.08 10.66 40.21
N GLN A 800 -76.25 11.34 39.42
CA GLN A 800 -76.04 10.93 38.03
C GLN A 800 -74.51 11.09 37.62
N PRO A 801 -73.90 10.01 37.15
CA PRO A 801 -72.53 10.10 36.70
C PRO A 801 -72.58 10.59 35.26
N GLY A 802 -71.91 11.75 34.97
CA GLY A 802 -71.58 12.23 33.65
C GLY A 802 -70.25 11.67 33.23
N GLN A 803 -70.25 10.85 32.21
CA GLN A 803 -69.09 10.53 31.36
C GLN A 803 -68.52 11.83 30.73
N VAL A 804 -67.22 11.97 30.80
CA VAL A 804 -66.31 12.09 29.64
C VAL A 804 -64.88 11.80 30.09
#